data_068704c4acec6247f1811242b12d4a3f
#
_entry.id   068704c4acec6247f1811242b12d4a3f
#
_cell.length_a   1.000
_cell.length_b   1.000
_cell.length_c   1.000
_cell.angle_alpha   90.00
_cell.angle_beta   90.00
_cell.angle_gamma   90.00
#
_symmetry.space_group_name_H-M   'P 1'
#
loop_
_entity.id
_entity.type
_entity.pdbx_description
1 polymer ?
#
loop_
_entity_poly.entity_id
_entity_poly.type
_entity_poly.pdbx_seq_one_letter_code
_entity_poly.pdbx_strand_id
1 'polypeptide(L)'
;MRAPETDAERAAAELIDQGLAHHRAGRIAEAEADYRRALERVGGHADALHLAGLAAFQSGRPAAALPDLAKAAAVAPLVPQFHADHALAAMALGRAREAGHALRRGLALDPSIADGWSTLGMVGQQTGDYAASVNRVRRATTIEAQNPAAHIALGTLLAASRDPAGAARALGRALGLDPDSRDARLRLAGLHQEAGRLDRALELYEEGIRRDPLSAEFHNNRGNVLLGLRRQDAAASAFRRAICLAPHLAEVLNNLGNALMGGPDQDEAGPLFRRALAANPALAEAGNGLGRCLHDRERYAEAVTALKAALAIKPQQAEIRANFAATLRASGDLDGAVVQARSAVALAPAMAEAHNNTASVSLALGDSESAVVSYRRTLALVPSVLEVHRNLLTSMLYVAGLSPAALFAEHRRFAAKFVGTASTPVAFANAAEPDRRLTVGYLSSDFRHHPISRNVWPWLSDRDAGRFRVLAFADVQKPDHVTEQMKTLVDGWHSVAGLSDAEAARLIRREGVDVLVILASHFDRNRGLVAAHQPAPVVVSAHDGTTSAVPGMGYLVADLTAVPHRPAERFSERVVRVPVFSIQRPIDGAPTIGPPPVAAEGRITFGSFNNPSKITPATARLWAGVLKAVPDARLMLKYRNALSSGRLRERLYALFRAEGVGPERVLMVSSTGPADPVGAHLALYNHIDIALDTVPFNGSTTTFEALWMGVPVVTLLGDTMMSRWAASMLVRVGRPNWVALDERGYVDRAAEWSADLDGLAHLRRTLRQEVGASRLCDAGRAVRNLERVYRALWRRWCRAETRTAGD
;
A
#
# COMPACT_ATOMS: atom_id res chain seq x y z
N MET A 1 -35.02 -77.67 -0.25
CA MET A 1 -36.22 -77.47 0.64
C MET A 1 -35.85 -76.29 1.56
N ARG A 2 -36.52 -75.14 1.43
CA ARG A 2 -36.44 -74.06 2.42
C ARG A 2 -37.15 -74.56 3.69
N ALA A 3 -36.54 -74.39 4.86
CA ALA A 3 -37.21 -74.61 6.13
C ALA A 3 -38.50 -73.77 6.19
N PRO A 4 -39.59 -74.26 6.84
CA PRO A 4 -40.79 -73.41 6.95
C PRO A 4 -40.49 -72.12 7.72
N GLU A 5 -40.98 -71.05 7.21
CA GLU A 5 -40.89 -69.69 7.84
C GLU A 5 -41.52 -69.77 9.26
N THR A 6 -40.80 -69.30 10.22
CA THR A 6 -41.27 -69.20 11.59
C THR A 6 -42.30 -68.08 11.74
N ASP A 7 -43.24 -68.20 12.72
CA ASP A 7 -44.21 -67.12 12.98
C ASP A 7 -43.53 -65.74 13.27
N ALA A 8 -42.33 -65.79 13.84
CA ALA A 8 -41.53 -64.58 14.10
C ALA A 8 -41.03 -63.94 12.79
N GLU A 9 -40.62 -64.74 11.77
CA GLU A 9 -40.19 -64.29 10.43
C GLU A 9 -41.38 -63.72 9.64
N ARG A 10 -42.54 -64.29 9.70
CA ARG A 10 -43.77 -63.76 9.08
C ARG A 10 -44.14 -62.38 9.69
N ALA A 11 -44.19 -62.27 11.02
CA ALA A 11 -44.48 -61.03 11.71
C ALA A 11 -43.44 -59.94 11.42
N ALA A 12 -42.17 -60.31 11.26
CA ALA A 12 -41.11 -59.33 10.86
C ALA A 12 -41.32 -58.88 9.41
N ALA A 13 -41.68 -59.76 8.48
CA ALA A 13 -41.95 -59.42 7.08
C ALA A 13 -43.13 -58.43 6.95
N GLU A 14 -44.25 -58.68 7.70
CA GLU A 14 -45.37 -57.74 7.72
C GLU A 14 -45.00 -56.35 8.22
N LEU A 15 -44.17 -56.26 9.28
CA LEU A 15 -43.65 -54.99 9.81
C LEU A 15 -42.72 -54.32 8.81
N ILE A 16 -41.90 -55.04 8.06
CA ILE A 16 -41.04 -54.48 7.00
C ILE A 16 -41.92 -53.93 5.87
N ASP A 17 -42.94 -54.60 5.43
CA ASP A 17 -43.88 -54.16 4.41
C ASP A 17 -44.60 -52.86 4.84
N GLN A 18 -45.07 -52.83 6.10
CA GLN A 18 -45.65 -51.63 6.69
C GLN A 18 -44.65 -50.42 6.74
N GLY A 19 -43.45 -50.70 7.19
CA GLY A 19 -42.37 -49.70 7.19
C GLY A 19 -42.03 -49.19 5.79
N LEU A 20 -41.97 -50.04 4.77
CA LEU A 20 -41.78 -49.65 3.37
C LEU A 20 -42.92 -48.74 2.86
N ALA A 21 -44.15 -48.98 3.27
CA ALA A 21 -45.32 -48.17 2.95
C ALA A 21 -45.15 -46.73 3.57
N HIS A 22 -44.79 -46.68 4.86
CA HIS A 22 -44.42 -45.36 5.50
C HIS A 22 -43.28 -44.69 4.84
N HIS A 23 -42.23 -45.40 4.49
CA HIS A 23 -41.03 -44.88 3.82
C HIS A 23 -41.36 -44.22 2.47
N ARG A 24 -42.15 -44.94 1.63
CA ARG A 24 -42.64 -44.44 0.34
C ARG A 24 -43.55 -43.21 0.49
N ALA A 25 -44.27 -43.10 1.62
CA ALA A 25 -45.11 -41.95 1.96
C ALA A 25 -44.31 -40.76 2.58
N GLY A 26 -42.97 -40.86 2.67
CA GLY A 26 -42.12 -39.85 3.26
C GLY A 26 -42.12 -39.80 4.80
N ARG A 27 -42.82 -40.73 5.45
CA ARG A 27 -42.90 -40.80 6.92
C ARG A 27 -41.73 -41.63 7.49
N ILE A 28 -40.53 -41.07 7.40
CA ILE A 28 -39.25 -41.76 7.69
C ILE A 28 -39.19 -42.26 9.16
N ALA A 29 -39.69 -41.46 10.12
CA ALA A 29 -39.64 -41.79 11.54
C ALA A 29 -40.56 -43.00 11.88
N GLU A 30 -41.75 -43.08 11.25
CA GLU A 30 -42.68 -44.18 11.40
C GLU A 30 -42.12 -45.45 10.74
N ALA A 31 -41.51 -45.30 9.55
CA ALA A 31 -40.84 -46.38 8.87
C ALA A 31 -39.71 -46.99 9.73
N GLU A 32 -38.86 -46.13 10.33
CA GLU A 32 -37.79 -46.60 11.20
C GLU A 32 -38.31 -47.35 12.42
N ALA A 33 -39.41 -46.87 13.06
CA ALA A 33 -40.03 -47.56 14.18
C ALA A 33 -40.51 -48.94 13.80
N ASP A 34 -41.11 -49.11 12.60
CA ASP A 34 -41.59 -50.42 12.10
C ASP A 34 -40.40 -51.35 11.84
N TYR A 35 -39.31 -50.85 11.22
CA TYR A 35 -38.11 -51.64 11.01
C TYR A 35 -37.44 -52.03 12.34
N ARG A 36 -37.44 -51.20 13.37
CA ARG A 36 -36.95 -51.54 14.72
C ARG A 36 -37.79 -52.59 15.38
N ARG A 37 -39.16 -52.56 15.27
CA ARG A 37 -40.04 -53.58 15.74
C ARG A 37 -39.83 -54.93 15.02
N ALA A 38 -39.55 -54.90 13.71
CA ALA A 38 -39.18 -56.12 12.97
C ALA A 38 -37.87 -56.71 13.52
N LEU A 39 -36.87 -55.86 13.86
CA LEU A 39 -35.62 -56.32 14.48
C LEU A 39 -35.82 -56.93 15.89
N GLU A 40 -36.79 -56.44 16.66
CA GLU A 40 -37.19 -57.07 17.96
C GLU A 40 -37.73 -58.46 17.78
N ARG A 41 -38.38 -58.75 16.64
CA ARG A 41 -38.86 -60.06 16.32
C ARG A 41 -37.78 -61.00 15.79
N VAL A 42 -36.91 -60.44 14.90
CA VAL A 42 -35.81 -61.17 14.27
C VAL A 42 -34.56 -60.29 14.28
N GLY A 43 -33.75 -60.35 15.33
CA GLY A 43 -32.64 -59.42 15.56
C GLY A 43 -31.51 -59.44 14.52
N GLY A 44 -31.54 -60.40 13.59
CA GLY A 44 -30.55 -60.55 12.51
C GLY A 44 -31.14 -60.44 11.13
N HIS A 45 -32.35 -59.90 10.96
CA HIS A 45 -32.99 -59.76 9.62
C HIS A 45 -32.27 -58.72 8.78
N ALA A 46 -31.61 -59.16 7.72
CA ALA A 46 -30.71 -58.32 6.93
C ALA A 46 -31.42 -57.08 6.34
N ASP A 47 -32.62 -57.27 5.75
CA ASP A 47 -33.36 -56.17 5.14
C ASP A 47 -33.88 -55.20 6.20
N ALA A 48 -34.32 -55.67 7.36
CA ALA A 48 -34.73 -54.78 8.44
C ALA A 48 -33.58 -53.94 9.02
N LEU A 49 -32.40 -54.55 9.17
CA LEU A 49 -31.18 -53.84 9.57
C LEU A 49 -30.82 -52.79 8.52
N HIS A 50 -30.82 -53.13 7.24
CA HIS A 50 -30.53 -52.21 6.17
C HIS A 50 -31.50 -51.03 6.11
N LEU A 51 -32.81 -51.33 6.13
CA LEU A 51 -33.87 -50.31 6.04
C LEU A 51 -33.91 -49.38 7.28
N ALA A 52 -33.67 -49.93 8.48
CA ALA A 52 -33.56 -49.14 9.70
C ALA A 52 -32.33 -48.21 9.65
N GLY A 53 -31.20 -48.72 9.22
CA GLY A 53 -29.98 -47.94 9.01
C GLY A 53 -30.16 -46.85 7.94
N LEU A 54 -30.81 -47.18 6.82
CA LEU A 54 -31.11 -46.24 5.76
C LEU A 54 -32.04 -45.09 6.21
N ALA A 55 -33.09 -45.42 6.97
CA ALA A 55 -34.02 -44.46 7.56
C ALA A 55 -33.32 -43.53 8.57
N ALA A 56 -32.43 -44.05 9.40
CA ALA A 56 -31.60 -43.25 10.31
C ALA A 56 -30.64 -42.32 9.55
N PHE A 57 -30.03 -42.78 8.46
CA PHE A 57 -29.16 -42.00 7.60
C PHE A 57 -29.91 -40.86 6.92
N GLN A 58 -31.05 -41.12 6.34
CA GLN A 58 -31.92 -40.12 5.71
C GLN A 58 -32.42 -39.05 6.70
N SER A 59 -32.58 -39.44 7.97
CA SER A 59 -32.92 -38.52 9.07
C SER A 59 -31.72 -37.70 9.58
N GLY A 60 -30.57 -37.70 8.90
CA GLY A 60 -29.39 -36.94 9.27
C GLY A 60 -28.60 -37.50 10.46
N ARG A 61 -28.76 -38.79 10.77
CA ARG A 61 -28.14 -39.50 11.93
C ARG A 61 -27.17 -40.59 11.47
N PRO A 62 -26.06 -40.28 10.76
CA PRO A 62 -25.16 -41.28 10.22
C PRO A 62 -24.47 -42.13 11.30
N ALA A 63 -24.24 -41.57 12.50
CA ALA A 63 -23.66 -42.29 13.62
C ALA A 63 -24.56 -43.43 14.13
N ALA A 64 -25.89 -43.26 14.09
CA ALA A 64 -26.87 -44.27 14.43
C ALA A 64 -27.05 -45.29 13.28
N ALA A 65 -26.93 -44.83 12.02
CA ALA A 65 -27.11 -45.66 10.84
C ALA A 65 -25.98 -46.69 10.65
N LEU A 66 -24.72 -46.26 10.91
CA LEU A 66 -23.53 -47.05 10.59
C LEU A 66 -23.51 -48.48 11.17
N PRO A 67 -23.82 -48.71 12.47
CA PRO A 67 -23.82 -50.06 13.04
C PRO A 67 -24.82 -51.00 12.37
N ASP A 68 -26.02 -50.52 12.04
CA ASP A 68 -27.06 -51.36 11.41
C ASP A 68 -26.70 -51.69 9.97
N LEU A 69 -26.21 -50.71 9.18
CA LEU A 69 -25.77 -50.91 7.81
C LEU A 69 -24.56 -51.84 7.74
N ALA A 70 -23.61 -51.73 8.67
CA ALA A 70 -22.49 -52.63 8.77
C ALA A 70 -22.93 -54.06 9.12
N LYS A 71 -23.86 -54.19 10.04
CA LYS A 71 -24.43 -55.48 10.42
C LYS A 71 -25.25 -56.12 9.29
N ALA A 72 -26.02 -55.32 8.57
CA ALA A 72 -26.76 -55.79 7.38
C ALA A 72 -25.81 -56.37 6.32
N ALA A 73 -24.73 -55.66 5.99
CA ALA A 73 -23.69 -56.11 5.07
C ALA A 73 -22.92 -57.34 5.57
N ALA A 74 -22.82 -57.53 6.87
CA ALA A 74 -22.21 -58.72 7.47
C ALA A 74 -23.15 -59.94 7.45
N VAL A 75 -24.45 -59.77 7.67
CA VAL A 75 -25.47 -60.82 7.65
C VAL A 75 -25.78 -61.29 6.23
N ALA A 76 -25.84 -60.40 5.28
CA ALA A 76 -26.07 -60.70 3.86
C ALA A 76 -24.93 -60.18 2.98
N PRO A 77 -23.72 -60.80 3.03
CA PRO A 77 -22.52 -60.30 2.40
C PRO A 77 -22.50 -60.33 0.88
N LEU A 78 -23.48 -60.97 0.25
CA LEU A 78 -23.62 -61.03 -1.20
C LEU A 78 -24.58 -60.01 -1.79
N VAL A 79 -25.11 -59.06 -0.98
CA VAL A 79 -25.97 -57.98 -1.44
C VAL A 79 -25.15 -56.74 -1.67
N PRO A 80 -24.88 -56.32 -2.94
CA PRO A 80 -24.00 -55.19 -3.25
C PRO A 80 -24.46 -53.87 -2.62
N GLN A 81 -25.78 -53.63 -2.60
CA GLN A 81 -26.35 -52.39 -2.10
C GLN A 81 -26.06 -52.16 -0.62
N PHE A 82 -26.08 -53.25 0.22
CA PHE A 82 -25.78 -53.11 1.64
C PHE A 82 -24.35 -52.61 1.89
N HIS A 83 -23.42 -53.04 1.09
CA HIS A 83 -22.06 -52.52 1.14
C HIS A 83 -21.95 -51.07 0.68
N ALA A 84 -22.73 -50.67 -0.33
CA ALA A 84 -22.75 -49.30 -0.83
C ALA A 84 -23.30 -48.31 0.23
N ASP A 85 -24.44 -48.66 0.85
CA ASP A 85 -25.09 -47.84 1.86
C ASP A 85 -24.29 -47.79 3.18
N HIS A 86 -23.64 -48.91 3.58
CA HIS A 86 -22.65 -48.93 4.66
C HIS A 86 -21.52 -47.91 4.39
N ALA A 87 -21.00 -47.89 3.15
CA ALA A 87 -19.95 -46.97 2.79
C ALA A 87 -20.38 -45.47 2.83
N LEU A 88 -21.63 -45.20 2.39
CA LEU A 88 -22.17 -43.82 2.48
C LEU A 88 -22.22 -43.31 3.93
N ALA A 89 -22.70 -44.14 4.86
CA ALA A 89 -22.75 -43.80 6.27
C ALA A 89 -21.35 -43.63 6.88
N ALA A 90 -20.39 -44.48 6.51
CA ALA A 90 -18.99 -44.37 6.94
C ALA A 90 -18.32 -43.08 6.40
N MET A 91 -18.62 -42.71 5.16
CA MET A 91 -18.13 -41.45 4.54
C MET A 91 -18.64 -40.20 5.27
N ALA A 92 -19.94 -40.18 5.60
CA ALA A 92 -20.55 -39.09 6.36
C ALA A 92 -19.91 -38.85 7.74
N LEU A 93 -19.26 -39.89 8.31
CA LEU A 93 -18.52 -39.85 9.57
C LEU A 93 -17.01 -39.69 9.41
N GLY A 94 -16.52 -39.42 8.19
CA GLY A 94 -15.09 -39.30 7.91
C GLY A 94 -14.28 -40.59 7.96
N ARG A 95 -14.94 -41.76 8.00
CA ARG A 95 -14.30 -43.09 8.08
C ARG A 95 -13.93 -43.63 6.70
N ALA A 96 -13.06 -42.87 5.97
CA ALA A 96 -12.73 -43.11 4.57
C ALA A 96 -12.18 -44.54 4.28
N ARG A 97 -11.37 -45.11 5.18
CA ARG A 97 -10.82 -46.46 5.01
C ARG A 97 -11.91 -47.53 5.06
N GLU A 98 -12.83 -47.43 6.02
CA GLU A 98 -13.98 -48.33 6.20
C GLU A 98 -14.89 -48.26 4.98
N ALA A 99 -15.27 -47.06 4.56
CA ALA A 99 -16.04 -46.83 3.34
C ALA A 99 -15.39 -47.43 2.09
N GLY A 100 -14.07 -47.25 1.93
CA GLY A 100 -13.34 -47.84 0.80
C GLY A 100 -13.30 -49.36 0.81
N HIS A 101 -13.31 -50.01 1.98
CA HIS A 101 -13.41 -51.46 2.09
C HIS A 101 -14.80 -51.96 1.72
N ALA A 102 -15.86 -51.34 2.21
CA ALA A 102 -17.22 -51.67 1.88
C ALA A 102 -17.52 -51.51 0.38
N LEU A 103 -17.14 -50.39 -0.22
CA LEU A 103 -17.32 -50.11 -1.65
C LEU A 103 -16.62 -51.17 -2.54
N ARG A 104 -15.35 -51.50 -2.21
CA ARG A 104 -14.65 -52.55 -2.98
C ARG A 104 -15.35 -53.88 -2.95
N ARG A 105 -15.95 -54.27 -1.82
CA ARG A 105 -16.76 -55.48 -1.71
C ARG A 105 -18.03 -55.37 -2.55
N GLY A 106 -18.80 -54.29 -2.43
CA GLY A 106 -20.03 -54.08 -3.21
C GLY A 106 -19.75 -54.10 -4.72
N LEU A 107 -18.71 -53.36 -5.16
CA LEU A 107 -18.31 -53.31 -6.59
C LEU A 107 -17.68 -54.60 -7.12
N ALA A 108 -17.14 -55.45 -6.25
CA ALA A 108 -16.72 -56.82 -6.65
C ALA A 108 -17.91 -57.75 -6.94
N LEU A 109 -19.01 -57.51 -6.27
CA LEU A 109 -20.27 -58.25 -6.46
C LEU A 109 -21.06 -57.71 -7.66
N ASP A 110 -21.15 -56.39 -7.78
CA ASP A 110 -21.81 -55.74 -8.91
C ASP A 110 -20.99 -54.55 -9.42
N PRO A 111 -20.21 -54.73 -10.47
CA PRO A 111 -19.41 -53.65 -11.07
C PRO A 111 -20.24 -52.61 -11.85
N SER A 112 -21.53 -52.78 -12.01
CA SER A 112 -22.41 -51.81 -12.73
C SER A 112 -22.93 -50.68 -11.87
N ILE A 113 -22.66 -50.68 -10.57
CA ILE A 113 -23.06 -49.60 -9.65
C ILE A 113 -22.22 -48.34 -9.89
N ALA A 114 -22.72 -47.42 -10.72
CA ALA A 114 -22.00 -46.19 -11.06
C ALA A 114 -21.72 -45.29 -9.84
N ASP A 115 -22.70 -45.12 -8.96
CA ASP A 115 -22.55 -44.34 -7.73
C ASP A 115 -21.49 -44.93 -6.78
N GLY A 116 -21.36 -46.23 -6.75
CA GLY A 116 -20.32 -46.93 -6.00
C GLY A 116 -18.90 -46.57 -6.49
N TRP A 117 -18.70 -46.48 -7.80
CA TRP A 117 -17.43 -46.05 -8.39
C TRP A 117 -17.14 -44.58 -8.14
N SER A 118 -18.17 -43.71 -8.21
CA SER A 118 -18.04 -42.29 -7.92
C SER A 118 -17.64 -42.07 -6.47
N THR A 119 -18.32 -42.76 -5.54
CA THR A 119 -18.04 -42.67 -4.10
C THR A 119 -16.65 -43.22 -3.77
N LEU A 120 -16.25 -44.37 -4.39
CA LEU A 120 -14.91 -44.92 -4.19
C LEU A 120 -13.79 -43.99 -4.72
N GLY A 121 -14.10 -43.23 -5.77
CA GLY A 121 -13.22 -42.14 -6.22
C GLY A 121 -13.04 -41.02 -5.22
N MET A 122 -14.14 -40.55 -4.62
CA MET A 122 -14.08 -39.50 -3.56
C MET A 122 -13.35 -39.98 -2.30
N VAL A 123 -13.51 -41.25 -1.90
CA VAL A 123 -12.71 -41.87 -0.82
C VAL A 123 -11.21 -41.80 -1.14
N GLY A 124 -10.84 -42.10 -2.37
CA GLY A 124 -9.45 -42.07 -2.81
C GLY A 124 -8.86 -40.65 -2.78
N GLN A 125 -9.66 -39.60 -3.01
CA GLN A 125 -9.25 -38.19 -2.85
C GLN A 125 -8.83 -37.91 -1.40
N GLN A 126 -9.62 -38.36 -0.43
CA GLN A 126 -9.32 -38.14 1.00
C GLN A 126 -8.04 -38.87 1.44
N THR A 127 -7.67 -39.93 0.75
CA THR A 127 -6.46 -40.73 1.04
C THR A 127 -5.25 -40.33 0.18
N GLY A 128 -5.41 -39.36 -0.71
CA GLY A 128 -4.32 -38.84 -1.57
C GLY A 128 -4.08 -39.61 -2.87
N ASP A 129 -4.87 -40.64 -3.16
CA ASP A 129 -4.76 -41.49 -4.38
C ASP A 129 -5.54 -40.89 -5.56
N TYR A 130 -5.13 -39.76 -6.04
CA TYR A 130 -5.85 -39.00 -7.09
C TYR A 130 -5.94 -39.75 -8.44
N ALA A 131 -4.85 -40.42 -8.88
CA ALA A 131 -4.83 -41.09 -10.17
C ALA A 131 -5.83 -42.26 -10.24
N ALA A 132 -5.84 -43.13 -9.22
CA ALA A 132 -6.83 -44.21 -9.13
C ALA A 132 -8.25 -43.67 -8.95
N SER A 133 -8.41 -42.55 -8.23
CA SER A 133 -9.70 -41.90 -8.02
C SER A 133 -10.31 -41.39 -9.34
N VAL A 134 -9.55 -40.72 -10.16
CA VAL A 134 -9.97 -40.27 -11.50
C VAL A 134 -10.41 -41.46 -12.35
N ASN A 135 -9.65 -42.58 -12.37
CA ASN A 135 -10.01 -43.78 -13.15
C ASN A 135 -11.30 -44.42 -12.66
N ARG A 136 -11.55 -44.47 -11.34
CA ARG A 136 -12.77 -44.98 -10.76
C ARG A 136 -13.98 -44.15 -11.17
N VAL A 137 -13.91 -42.83 -11.08
CA VAL A 137 -15.01 -41.95 -11.50
C VAL A 137 -15.18 -41.92 -13.02
N ARG A 138 -14.11 -42.04 -13.82
CA ARG A 138 -14.25 -42.30 -15.27
C ARG A 138 -15.06 -43.55 -15.55
N ARG A 139 -14.87 -44.63 -14.78
CA ARG A 139 -15.67 -45.83 -14.94
C ARG A 139 -17.15 -45.57 -14.62
N ALA A 140 -17.44 -44.77 -13.58
CA ALA A 140 -18.82 -44.36 -13.29
C ALA A 140 -19.45 -43.60 -14.48
N THR A 141 -18.71 -42.62 -15.07
CA THR A 141 -19.21 -41.89 -16.26
C THR A 141 -19.30 -42.74 -17.51
N THR A 142 -18.63 -43.90 -17.57
CA THR A 142 -18.78 -44.85 -18.67
C THR A 142 -20.05 -45.72 -18.49
N ILE A 143 -20.39 -46.09 -17.25
CA ILE A 143 -21.58 -46.83 -16.90
C ILE A 143 -22.82 -45.97 -17.08
N GLU A 144 -22.79 -44.77 -16.54
CA GLU A 144 -23.89 -43.81 -16.58
C GLU A 144 -23.46 -42.50 -17.27
N ALA A 145 -23.34 -42.52 -18.59
CA ALA A 145 -22.87 -41.40 -19.37
C ALA A 145 -23.78 -40.14 -19.32
N GLN A 146 -25.04 -40.35 -18.92
CA GLN A 146 -26.05 -39.28 -18.78
C GLN A 146 -26.24 -38.79 -17.33
N ASN A 147 -25.39 -39.22 -16.40
CA ASN A 147 -25.48 -38.82 -15.01
C ASN A 147 -24.65 -37.55 -14.77
N PRO A 148 -25.27 -36.36 -14.54
CA PRO A 148 -24.54 -35.10 -14.30
C PRO A 148 -23.65 -35.16 -13.07
N ALA A 149 -24.11 -35.84 -11.99
CA ALA A 149 -23.37 -35.95 -10.73
C ALA A 149 -22.03 -36.67 -10.89
N ALA A 150 -21.99 -37.74 -11.71
CA ALA A 150 -20.75 -38.44 -12.01
C ALA A 150 -19.75 -37.55 -12.78
N HIS A 151 -20.26 -36.74 -13.70
CA HIS A 151 -19.41 -35.74 -14.42
C HIS A 151 -18.93 -34.61 -13.50
N ILE A 152 -19.73 -34.14 -12.53
CA ILE A 152 -19.29 -33.17 -11.51
C ILE A 152 -18.19 -33.77 -10.64
N ALA A 153 -18.37 -35.00 -10.17
CA ALA A 153 -17.37 -35.70 -9.38
C ALA A 153 -16.04 -35.87 -10.17
N LEU A 154 -16.15 -36.25 -11.46
CA LEU A 154 -14.97 -36.34 -12.34
C LEU A 154 -14.27 -35.00 -12.48
N GLY A 155 -15.01 -33.92 -12.72
CA GLY A 155 -14.48 -32.58 -12.87
C GLY A 155 -13.79 -32.10 -11.60
N THR A 156 -14.36 -32.37 -10.43
CA THR A 156 -13.78 -32.05 -9.12
C THR A 156 -12.44 -32.75 -8.89
N LEU A 157 -12.37 -34.04 -9.19
CA LEU A 157 -11.16 -34.84 -9.02
C LEU A 157 -10.06 -34.46 -10.02
N LEU A 158 -10.44 -34.14 -11.26
CA LEU A 158 -9.47 -33.66 -12.28
C LEU A 158 -8.90 -32.28 -11.90
N ALA A 159 -9.70 -31.38 -11.35
CA ALA A 159 -9.21 -30.11 -10.80
C ALA A 159 -8.21 -30.36 -9.67
N ALA A 160 -8.54 -31.21 -8.71
CA ALA A 160 -7.66 -31.58 -7.59
C ALA A 160 -6.37 -32.27 -8.06
N SER A 161 -6.42 -33.02 -9.14
CA SER A 161 -5.26 -33.68 -9.75
C SER A 161 -4.44 -32.79 -10.71
N ARG A 162 -4.73 -31.48 -10.75
CA ARG A 162 -4.08 -30.47 -11.60
C ARG A 162 -4.28 -30.69 -13.11
N ASP A 163 -5.41 -31.27 -13.52
CA ASP A 163 -5.88 -31.27 -14.91
C ASP A 163 -7.10 -30.34 -15.09
N PRO A 164 -6.87 -29.01 -15.16
CA PRO A 164 -7.97 -28.05 -15.29
C PRO A 164 -8.70 -28.15 -16.64
N ALA A 165 -8.03 -28.62 -17.68
CA ALA A 165 -8.65 -28.81 -19.00
C ALA A 165 -9.62 -30.00 -18.99
N GLY A 166 -9.22 -31.10 -18.41
CA GLY A 166 -10.11 -32.26 -18.19
C GLY A 166 -11.28 -31.92 -17.28
N ALA A 167 -11.03 -31.19 -16.19
CA ALA A 167 -12.04 -30.73 -15.26
C ALA A 167 -13.11 -29.87 -15.95
N ALA A 168 -12.66 -28.88 -16.78
CA ALA A 168 -13.58 -28.01 -17.50
C ALA A 168 -14.45 -28.80 -18.52
N ARG A 169 -13.89 -29.81 -19.21
CA ARG A 169 -14.68 -30.68 -20.11
C ARG A 169 -15.72 -31.47 -19.33
N ALA A 170 -15.35 -32.06 -18.21
CA ALA A 170 -16.27 -32.88 -17.41
C ALA A 170 -17.40 -32.01 -16.83
N LEU A 171 -17.09 -30.86 -16.25
CA LEU A 171 -18.10 -29.92 -15.72
C LEU A 171 -18.96 -29.31 -16.84
N GLY A 172 -18.38 -29.03 -18.02
CA GLY A 172 -19.13 -28.61 -19.18
C GLY A 172 -20.10 -29.67 -19.69
N ARG A 173 -19.72 -30.97 -19.61
CA ARG A 173 -20.61 -32.08 -19.94
C ARG A 173 -21.73 -32.18 -18.90
N ALA A 174 -21.44 -32.02 -17.60
CA ALA A 174 -22.44 -31.98 -16.54
C ALA A 174 -23.50 -30.90 -16.79
N LEU A 175 -23.06 -29.66 -17.15
CA LEU A 175 -23.97 -28.58 -17.52
C LEU A 175 -24.74 -28.80 -18.80
N GLY A 176 -24.18 -29.55 -19.78
CA GLY A 176 -24.90 -29.96 -20.97
C GLY A 176 -26.01 -30.96 -20.68
N LEU A 177 -25.85 -31.77 -19.63
CA LEU A 177 -26.86 -32.76 -19.18
C LEU A 177 -27.88 -32.15 -18.23
N ASP A 178 -27.42 -31.26 -17.34
CA ASP A 178 -28.25 -30.51 -16.41
C ASP A 178 -27.86 -29.03 -16.45
N PRO A 179 -28.55 -28.26 -17.34
CA PRO A 179 -28.27 -26.80 -17.45
C PRO A 179 -28.62 -26.03 -16.19
N ASP A 180 -29.36 -26.55 -15.24
CA ASP A 180 -29.74 -25.90 -13.97
C ASP A 180 -28.79 -26.23 -12.82
N SER A 181 -27.82 -27.12 -13.05
CA SER A 181 -26.85 -27.52 -12.04
C SER A 181 -26.04 -26.31 -11.55
N ARG A 182 -26.38 -25.84 -10.34
CA ARG A 182 -25.68 -24.76 -9.65
C ARG A 182 -24.22 -25.12 -9.36
N ASP A 183 -23.98 -26.33 -8.84
CA ASP A 183 -22.64 -26.79 -8.44
C ASP A 183 -21.71 -26.91 -9.65
N ALA A 184 -22.16 -27.50 -10.76
CA ALA A 184 -21.36 -27.60 -11.97
C ALA A 184 -20.96 -26.18 -12.51
N ARG A 185 -21.93 -25.25 -12.49
CA ARG A 185 -21.70 -23.89 -12.99
C ARG A 185 -20.71 -23.11 -12.12
N LEU A 186 -20.87 -23.17 -10.79
CA LEU A 186 -19.93 -22.51 -9.85
C LEU A 186 -18.53 -23.05 -10.01
N ARG A 187 -18.35 -24.38 -10.07
CA ARG A 187 -17.03 -25.00 -10.24
C ARG A 187 -16.40 -24.68 -11.58
N LEU A 188 -17.17 -24.74 -12.67
CA LEU A 188 -16.65 -24.41 -14.00
C LEU A 188 -16.25 -22.95 -14.10
N ALA A 189 -17.07 -22.03 -13.55
CA ALA A 189 -16.74 -20.61 -13.50
C ALA A 189 -15.48 -20.34 -12.66
N GLY A 190 -15.35 -20.99 -11.49
CA GLY A 190 -14.15 -20.93 -10.65
C GLY A 190 -12.89 -21.38 -11.38
N LEU A 191 -12.94 -22.49 -12.12
CA LEU A 191 -11.82 -22.98 -12.94
C LEU A 191 -11.41 -21.97 -14.02
N HIS A 192 -12.38 -21.30 -14.66
CA HIS A 192 -12.08 -20.25 -15.62
C HIS A 192 -11.45 -19.03 -14.95
N GLN A 193 -11.94 -18.66 -13.76
CA GLN A 193 -11.37 -17.55 -12.98
C GLN A 193 -9.93 -17.83 -12.56
N GLU A 194 -9.63 -19.02 -12.00
CA GLU A 194 -8.29 -19.45 -11.63
C GLU A 194 -7.33 -19.50 -12.82
N ALA A 195 -7.85 -19.86 -14.01
CA ALA A 195 -7.09 -19.88 -15.25
C ALA A 195 -6.93 -18.48 -15.90
N GLY A 196 -7.38 -17.40 -15.24
CA GLY A 196 -7.33 -16.03 -15.76
C GLY A 196 -8.29 -15.74 -16.91
N ARG A 197 -9.18 -16.67 -17.26
CA ARG A 197 -10.21 -16.48 -18.32
C ARG A 197 -11.45 -15.79 -17.72
N LEU A 198 -11.24 -14.51 -17.31
CA LEU A 198 -12.21 -13.77 -16.50
C LEU A 198 -13.53 -13.49 -17.24
N ASP A 199 -13.50 -13.21 -18.54
CA ASP A 199 -14.72 -12.97 -19.32
C ASP A 199 -15.59 -14.23 -19.36
N ARG A 200 -14.98 -15.40 -19.53
CA ARG A 200 -15.74 -16.66 -19.53
C ARG A 200 -16.32 -17.02 -18.16
N ALA A 201 -15.58 -16.73 -17.09
CA ALA A 201 -16.09 -16.87 -15.72
C ALA A 201 -17.28 -15.93 -15.48
N LEU A 202 -17.19 -14.68 -15.96
CA LEU A 202 -18.25 -13.68 -15.85
C LEU A 202 -19.55 -14.15 -16.54
N GLU A 203 -19.45 -14.65 -17.77
CA GLU A 203 -20.59 -15.20 -18.52
C GLU A 203 -21.31 -16.31 -17.74
N LEU A 204 -20.55 -17.25 -17.16
CA LEU A 204 -21.08 -18.36 -16.39
C LEU A 204 -21.76 -17.90 -15.09
N TYR A 205 -21.17 -16.91 -14.38
CA TYR A 205 -21.81 -16.36 -13.18
C TYR A 205 -23.06 -15.54 -13.54
N GLU A 206 -23.08 -14.80 -14.62
CA GLU A 206 -24.25 -14.05 -15.08
C GLU A 206 -25.38 -15.01 -15.54
N GLU A 207 -25.03 -16.14 -16.19
CA GLU A 207 -26.01 -17.18 -16.49
C GLU A 207 -26.57 -17.80 -15.20
N GLY A 208 -25.69 -18.02 -14.18
CA GLY A 208 -26.12 -18.48 -12.88
C GLY A 208 -27.11 -17.54 -12.21
N ILE A 209 -26.85 -16.22 -12.27
CA ILE A 209 -27.75 -15.18 -11.75
C ILE A 209 -29.09 -15.14 -12.50
N ARG A 210 -29.09 -15.35 -13.83
CA ARG A 210 -30.35 -15.43 -14.59
C ARG A 210 -31.23 -16.59 -14.14
N ARG A 211 -30.62 -17.70 -13.75
CA ARG A 211 -31.35 -18.91 -13.31
C ARG A 211 -31.69 -18.89 -11.83
N ASP A 212 -30.82 -18.35 -11.01
CA ASP A 212 -30.99 -18.18 -9.56
C ASP A 212 -30.62 -16.73 -9.13
N PRO A 213 -31.56 -15.77 -9.32
CA PRO A 213 -31.34 -14.37 -9.00
C PRO A 213 -31.14 -14.08 -7.50
N LEU A 214 -31.50 -15.04 -6.64
CA LEU A 214 -31.42 -14.92 -5.18
C LEU A 214 -30.15 -15.55 -4.59
N SER A 215 -29.26 -16.07 -5.42
CA SER A 215 -28.00 -16.65 -4.97
C SER A 215 -26.97 -15.55 -4.62
N ALA A 216 -26.75 -15.33 -3.34
CA ALA A 216 -25.68 -14.44 -2.87
C ALA A 216 -24.30 -14.88 -3.36
N GLU A 217 -24.08 -16.19 -3.53
CA GLU A 217 -22.81 -16.75 -3.98
C GLU A 217 -22.47 -16.36 -5.43
N PHE A 218 -23.43 -16.45 -6.35
CA PHE A 218 -23.22 -16.01 -7.73
C PHE A 218 -22.92 -14.50 -7.80
N HIS A 219 -23.66 -13.67 -7.05
CA HIS A 219 -23.41 -12.24 -6.99
C HIS A 219 -22.02 -11.91 -6.40
N ASN A 220 -21.61 -12.60 -5.33
CA ASN A 220 -20.29 -12.44 -4.75
C ASN A 220 -19.17 -12.81 -5.74
N ASN A 221 -19.28 -13.97 -6.38
CA ASN A 221 -18.25 -14.47 -7.29
C ASN A 221 -18.18 -13.62 -8.56
N ARG A 222 -19.32 -13.14 -9.07
CA ARG A 222 -19.36 -12.12 -10.13
C ARG A 222 -18.59 -10.85 -9.71
N GLY A 223 -18.79 -10.37 -8.48
CA GLY A 223 -18.05 -9.23 -7.93
C GLY A 223 -16.54 -9.46 -7.93
N ASN A 224 -16.07 -10.62 -7.51
CA ASN A 224 -14.65 -10.97 -7.53
C ASN A 224 -14.06 -10.96 -8.95
N VAL A 225 -14.79 -11.50 -9.94
CA VAL A 225 -14.37 -11.47 -11.34
C VAL A 225 -14.31 -10.04 -11.88
N LEU A 226 -15.30 -9.21 -11.56
CA LEU A 226 -15.34 -7.81 -11.96
C LEU A 226 -14.17 -7.00 -11.38
N LEU A 227 -13.74 -7.28 -10.13
CA LEU A 227 -12.51 -6.71 -9.57
C LEU A 227 -11.28 -7.13 -10.38
N GLY A 228 -11.18 -8.39 -10.76
CA GLY A 228 -10.11 -8.89 -11.65
C GLY A 228 -10.08 -8.18 -13.00
N LEU A 229 -11.24 -7.82 -13.55
CA LEU A 229 -11.41 -7.03 -14.77
C LEU A 229 -11.25 -5.52 -14.55
N ARG A 230 -10.91 -5.06 -13.35
CA ARG A 230 -10.78 -3.63 -12.96
C ARG A 230 -12.08 -2.82 -13.11
N ARG A 231 -13.24 -3.48 -13.04
CA ARG A 231 -14.58 -2.85 -13.09
C ARG A 231 -15.11 -2.63 -11.68
N GLN A 232 -14.50 -1.69 -10.96
CA GLN A 232 -14.66 -1.52 -9.51
C GLN A 232 -16.09 -1.19 -9.08
N ASP A 233 -16.76 -0.26 -9.78
CA ASP A 233 -18.14 0.13 -9.45
C ASP A 233 -19.14 -1.01 -9.68
N ALA A 234 -18.97 -1.76 -10.76
CA ALA A 234 -19.80 -2.92 -11.04
C ALA A 234 -19.58 -4.05 -10.02
N ALA A 235 -18.35 -4.22 -9.54
CA ALA A 235 -18.01 -5.18 -8.49
C ALA A 235 -18.68 -4.78 -7.16
N ALA A 236 -18.57 -3.52 -6.75
CA ALA A 236 -19.23 -3.00 -5.55
C ALA A 236 -20.75 -3.19 -5.61
N SER A 237 -21.38 -2.93 -6.76
CA SER A 237 -22.81 -3.18 -6.98
C SER A 237 -23.16 -4.66 -6.81
N ALA A 238 -22.34 -5.58 -7.35
CA ALA A 238 -22.57 -7.01 -7.23
C ALA A 238 -22.45 -7.48 -5.76
N PHE A 239 -21.44 -7.00 -5.03
CA PHE A 239 -21.30 -7.30 -3.59
C PHE A 239 -22.42 -6.71 -2.75
N ARG A 240 -22.85 -5.47 -3.02
CA ARG A 240 -24.02 -4.88 -2.35
C ARG A 240 -25.26 -5.74 -2.54
N ARG A 241 -25.48 -6.27 -3.76
CA ARG A 241 -26.59 -7.21 -4.01
C ARG A 241 -26.44 -8.52 -3.22
N ALA A 242 -25.24 -9.09 -3.17
CA ALA A 242 -24.96 -10.29 -2.37
C ALA A 242 -25.23 -10.06 -0.87
N ILE A 243 -24.88 -8.91 -0.32
CA ILE A 243 -25.16 -8.53 1.08
C ILE A 243 -26.65 -8.36 1.34
N CYS A 244 -27.41 -7.81 0.39
CA CYS A 244 -28.88 -7.74 0.51
C CYS A 244 -29.51 -9.13 0.62
N LEU A 245 -28.93 -10.12 -0.06
CA LEU A 245 -29.44 -11.51 -0.04
C LEU A 245 -28.96 -12.30 1.18
N ALA A 246 -27.74 -12.02 1.64
CA ALA A 246 -27.11 -12.70 2.78
C ALA A 246 -26.28 -11.70 3.63
N PRO A 247 -26.93 -10.92 4.54
CA PRO A 247 -26.32 -9.80 5.26
C PRO A 247 -25.19 -10.17 6.23
N HIS A 248 -25.07 -11.43 6.59
CA HIS A 248 -24.12 -11.94 7.59
C HIS A 248 -22.94 -12.70 6.98
N LEU A 249 -22.83 -12.77 5.66
CA LEU A 249 -21.68 -13.41 4.99
C LEU A 249 -20.43 -12.52 5.14
N ALA A 250 -19.56 -12.90 6.06
CA ALA A 250 -18.35 -12.15 6.41
C ALA A 250 -17.44 -11.91 5.21
N GLU A 251 -17.28 -12.91 4.32
CA GLU A 251 -16.46 -12.81 3.12
C GLU A 251 -16.99 -11.75 2.15
N VAL A 252 -18.32 -11.65 1.99
CA VAL A 252 -18.92 -10.67 1.07
C VAL A 252 -18.76 -9.26 1.61
N LEU A 253 -18.93 -9.08 2.93
CA LEU A 253 -18.68 -7.80 3.62
C LEU A 253 -17.21 -7.36 3.45
N ASN A 254 -16.28 -8.30 3.62
CA ASN A 254 -14.85 -8.06 3.38
C ASN A 254 -14.57 -7.70 1.91
N ASN A 255 -15.16 -8.43 0.96
CA ASN A 255 -14.95 -8.19 -0.47
C ASN A 255 -15.46 -6.81 -0.89
N LEU A 256 -16.66 -6.40 -0.39
CA LEU A 256 -17.15 -5.05 -0.62
C LEU A 256 -16.23 -4.00 0.01
N GLY A 257 -15.78 -4.21 1.25
CA GLY A 257 -14.81 -3.33 1.90
C GLY A 257 -13.56 -3.11 1.04
N ASN A 258 -12.97 -4.19 0.51
CA ASN A 258 -11.81 -4.12 -0.38
C ASN A 258 -12.13 -3.42 -1.71
N ALA A 259 -13.31 -3.65 -2.28
CA ALA A 259 -13.74 -3.00 -3.52
C ALA A 259 -13.88 -1.48 -3.38
N LEU A 260 -14.26 -0.99 -2.20
CA LEU A 260 -14.44 0.44 -1.93
C LEU A 260 -13.14 1.16 -1.52
N MET A 261 -12.08 0.42 -1.18
CA MET A 261 -10.78 1.02 -0.83
C MET A 261 -10.19 1.80 -2.00
N GLY A 262 -9.82 3.06 -1.73
CA GLY A 262 -9.23 3.96 -2.72
C GLY A 262 -10.22 4.60 -3.70
N GLY A 263 -11.52 4.31 -3.56
CA GLY A 263 -12.60 4.93 -4.35
C GLY A 263 -13.31 6.07 -3.59
N PRO A 264 -14.33 6.67 -4.22
CA PRO A 264 -15.11 7.75 -3.61
C PRO A 264 -15.86 7.31 -2.35
N ASP A 265 -16.29 6.05 -2.30
CA ASP A 265 -17.06 5.47 -1.19
C ASP A 265 -16.14 4.80 -0.12
N GLN A 266 -14.86 5.11 -0.09
CA GLN A 266 -13.89 4.46 0.82
C GLN A 266 -14.25 4.60 2.31
N ASP A 267 -15.10 5.56 2.68
CA ASP A 267 -15.54 5.75 4.06
C ASP A 267 -16.46 4.64 4.56
N GLU A 268 -17.13 3.92 3.65
CA GLU A 268 -17.93 2.74 3.98
C GLU A 268 -17.07 1.51 4.30
N ALA A 269 -15.82 1.43 3.83
CA ALA A 269 -14.99 0.24 3.95
C ALA A 269 -14.72 -0.16 5.41
N GLY A 270 -14.39 0.80 6.27
CA GLY A 270 -14.11 0.54 7.69
C GLY A 270 -15.28 -0.11 8.45
N PRO A 271 -16.50 0.46 8.38
CA PRO A 271 -17.71 -0.18 8.89
C PRO A 271 -17.95 -1.59 8.36
N LEU A 272 -17.73 -1.83 7.08
CA LEU A 272 -17.91 -3.16 6.46
C LEU A 272 -16.93 -4.20 7.03
N PHE A 273 -15.66 -3.86 7.16
CA PHE A 273 -14.68 -4.76 7.79
C PHE A 273 -15.01 -5.06 9.25
N ARG A 274 -15.53 -4.09 10.03
CA ARG A 274 -15.98 -4.34 11.40
C ARG A 274 -17.17 -5.30 11.44
N ARG A 275 -18.13 -5.13 10.52
CA ARG A 275 -19.27 -6.06 10.39
C ARG A 275 -18.81 -7.46 9.99
N ALA A 276 -17.85 -7.58 9.08
CA ALA A 276 -17.24 -8.85 8.70
C ALA A 276 -16.60 -9.56 9.90
N LEU A 277 -15.83 -8.82 10.71
CA LEU A 277 -15.22 -9.35 11.93
C LEU A 277 -16.25 -9.70 13.02
N ALA A 278 -17.35 -8.97 13.10
CA ALA A 278 -18.45 -9.29 14.01
C ALA A 278 -19.16 -10.59 13.60
N ALA A 279 -19.30 -10.84 12.29
CA ALA A 279 -19.88 -12.07 11.75
C ALA A 279 -18.90 -13.26 11.81
N ASN A 280 -17.62 -13.03 11.56
CA ASN A 280 -16.56 -14.04 11.65
C ASN A 280 -15.27 -13.41 12.22
N PRO A 281 -15.06 -13.51 13.55
CA PRO A 281 -13.85 -12.99 14.20
C PRO A 281 -12.54 -13.64 13.73
N ALA A 282 -12.62 -14.81 13.10
CA ALA A 282 -11.46 -15.53 12.56
C ALA A 282 -11.11 -15.17 11.11
N LEU A 283 -11.80 -14.21 10.50
CA LEU A 283 -11.53 -13.74 9.15
C LEU A 283 -10.34 -12.73 9.16
N ALA A 284 -9.12 -13.25 9.10
CA ALA A 284 -7.89 -12.46 9.15
C ALA A 284 -7.83 -11.39 8.04
N GLU A 285 -8.40 -11.67 6.87
CA GLU A 285 -8.48 -10.76 5.72
C GLU A 285 -9.27 -9.49 6.06
N ALA A 286 -10.37 -9.62 6.80
CA ALA A 286 -11.14 -8.46 7.25
C ALA A 286 -10.37 -7.63 8.29
N GLY A 287 -9.59 -8.28 9.17
CA GLY A 287 -8.67 -7.61 10.08
C GLY A 287 -7.58 -6.84 9.36
N ASN A 288 -7.02 -7.42 8.29
CA ASN A 288 -6.05 -6.78 7.41
C ASN A 288 -6.66 -5.58 6.68
N GLY A 289 -7.86 -5.75 6.10
CA GLY A 289 -8.59 -4.66 5.43
C GLY A 289 -8.92 -3.50 6.37
N LEU A 290 -9.38 -3.80 7.60
CA LEU A 290 -9.62 -2.80 8.63
C LEU A 290 -8.33 -2.06 9.01
N GLY A 291 -7.23 -2.79 9.18
CA GLY A 291 -5.92 -2.21 9.49
C GLY A 291 -5.45 -1.23 8.42
N ARG A 292 -5.57 -1.59 7.14
CA ARG A 292 -5.26 -0.71 6.00
C ARG A 292 -6.15 0.53 6.00
N CYS A 293 -7.45 0.35 6.15
CA CYS A 293 -8.42 1.45 6.21
C CYS A 293 -8.13 2.44 7.35
N LEU A 294 -7.74 1.94 8.52
CA LEU A 294 -7.36 2.77 9.68
C LEU A 294 -6.00 3.45 9.44
N HIS A 295 -5.04 2.78 8.79
CA HIS A 295 -3.77 3.35 8.39
C HIS A 295 -3.95 4.56 7.47
N ASP A 296 -4.77 4.43 6.42
CA ASP A 296 -5.05 5.51 5.46
C ASP A 296 -5.74 6.72 6.12
N ARG A 297 -6.42 6.50 7.24
CA ARG A 297 -7.01 7.54 8.10
C ARG A 297 -6.08 8.04 9.20
N GLU A 298 -4.82 7.62 9.21
CA GLU A 298 -3.80 7.98 10.21
C GLU A 298 -4.16 7.55 11.65
N ARG A 299 -5.12 6.62 11.81
CA ARG A 299 -5.50 6.01 13.09
C ARG A 299 -4.58 4.84 13.41
N TYR A 300 -3.28 5.13 13.52
CA TYR A 300 -2.23 4.10 13.57
C TYR A 300 -2.35 3.16 14.76
N ALA A 301 -2.71 3.64 15.95
CA ALA A 301 -2.85 2.79 17.13
C ALA A 301 -3.92 1.70 16.96
N GLU A 302 -5.05 2.06 16.36
CA GLU A 302 -6.13 1.12 16.08
C GLU A 302 -5.76 0.19 14.91
N ALA A 303 -5.06 0.72 13.89
CA ALA A 303 -4.56 -0.08 12.79
C ALA A 303 -3.58 -1.17 13.28
N VAL A 304 -2.66 -0.82 14.18
CA VAL A 304 -1.73 -1.77 14.85
C VAL A 304 -2.51 -2.87 15.56
N THR A 305 -3.57 -2.52 16.31
CA THR A 305 -4.41 -3.48 17.03
C THR A 305 -5.09 -4.45 16.05
N ALA A 306 -5.69 -3.95 14.98
CA ALA A 306 -6.38 -4.77 13.98
C ALA A 306 -5.43 -5.72 13.23
N LEU A 307 -4.25 -5.21 12.80
CA LEU A 307 -3.25 -6.01 12.09
C LEU A 307 -2.60 -7.06 12.99
N LYS A 308 -2.36 -6.72 14.27
CA LYS A 308 -1.86 -7.68 15.26
C LYS A 308 -2.85 -8.82 15.50
N ALA A 309 -4.13 -8.53 15.61
CA ALA A 309 -5.18 -9.55 15.71
C ALA A 309 -5.27 -10.43 14.45
N ALA A 310 -5.24 -9.84 13.26
CA ALA A 310 -5.21 -10.59 12.00
C ALA A 310 -3.99 -11.51 11.90
N LEU A 311 -2.82 -11.05 12.34
CA LEU A 311 -1.58 -11.82 12.33
C LEU A 311 -1.58 -12.97 13.35
N ALA A 312 -2.31 -12.82 14.46
CA ALA A 312 -2.50 -13.91 15.43
C ALA A 312 -3.30 -15.08 14.83
N ILE A 313 -4.23 -14.78 13.92
CA ILE A 313 -5.02 -15.80 13.20
C ILE A 313 -4.18 -16.44 12.08
N LYS A 314 -3.50 -15.63 11.26
CA LYS A 314 -2.67 -16.08 10.13
C LYS A 314 -1.22 -15.62 10.24
N PRO A 315 -0.39 -16.26 11.08
CA PRO A 315 0.98 -15.82 11.36
C PRO A 315 1.93 -15.84 10.16
N GLN A 316 1.66 -16.66 9.17
CA GLN A 316 2.50 -16.85 7.97
C GLN A 316 2.01 -16.02 6.75
N GLN A 317 1.10 -15.07 6.94
CA GLN A 317 0.59 -14.26 5.85
C GLN A 317 1.49 -13.06 5.58
N ALA A 318 2.23 -13.09 4.48
CA ALA A 318 3.20 -12.04 4.10
C ALA A 318 2.54 -10.67 3.90
N GLU A 319 1.35 -10.61 3.32
CA GLU A 319 0.61 -9.37 3.08
C GLU A 319 0.26 -8.65 4.39
N ILE A 320 -0.24 -9.38 5.39
CA ILE A 320 -0.57 -8.79 6.70
C ILE A 320 0.70 -8.22 7.34
N ARG A 321 1.83 -8.93 7.26
CA ARG A 321 3.12 -8.46 7.77
C ARG A 321 3.62 -7.22 7.04
N ALA A 322 3.45 -7.15 5.71
CA ALA A 322 3.83 -5.99 4.93
C ALA A 322 3.02 -4.74 5.34
N ASN A 323 1.69 -4.87 5.46
CA ASN A 323 0.81 -3.81 5.93
C ASN A 323 1.10 -3.40 7.37
N PHE A 324 1.42 -4.38 8.21
CA PHE A 324 1.80 -4.12 9.59
C PHE A 324 3.14 -3.35 9.68
N ALA A 325 4.13 -3.71 8.87
CA ALA A 325 5.40 -2.98 8.79
C ALA A 325 5.19 -1.51 8.39
N ALA A 326 4.35 -1.26 7.38
CA ALA A 326 4.01 0.10 6.95
C ALA A 326 3.33 0.90 8.07
N THR A 327 2.40 0.26 8.79
CA THR A 327 1.66 0.89 9.90
C THR A 327 2.55 1.19 11.10
N LEU A 328 3.41 0.24 11.48
CA LEU A 328 4.38 0.43 12.58
C LEU A 328 5.37 1.54 12.25
N ARG A 329 5.88 1.61 11.01
CA ARG A 329 6.72 2.71 10.56
C ARG A 329 6.01 4.07 10.68
N ALA A 330 4.76 4.14 10.25
CA ALA A 330 3.96 5.37 10.29
C ALA A 330 3.64 5.81 11.73
N SER A 331 3.43 4.86 12.65
CA SER A 331 3.24 5.14 14.09
C SER A 331 4.53 5.49 14.84
N GLY A 332 5.70 5.32 14.18
CA GLY A 332 7.02 5.58 14.79
C GLY A 332 7.69 4.36 15.43
N ASP A 333 7.05 3.20 15.46
CA ASP A 333 7.69 1.94 15.89
C ASP A 333 8.55 1.37 14.76
N LEU A 334 9.75 1.92 14.58
CA LEU A 334 10.69 1.46 13.56
C LEU A 334 11.25 0.07 13.86
N ASP A 335 11.38 -0.31 15.13
CA ASP A 335 11.91 -1.61 15.54
C ASP A 335 10.97 -2.74 15.17
N GLY A 336 9.69 -2.59 15.47
CA GLY A 336 8.63 -3.50 15.05
C GLY A 336 8.50 -3.55 13.52
N ALA A 337 8.58 -2.40 12.87
CA ALA A 337 8.49 -2.29 11.41
C ALA A 337 9.57 -3.13 10.70
N VAL A 338 10.82 -3.09 11.15
CA VAL A 338 11.92 -3.93 10.59
C VAL A 338 11.62 -5.41 10.71
N VAL A 339 11.14 -5.86 11.87
CA VAL A 339 10.82 -7.27 12.10
C VAL A 339 9.74 -7.74 11.11
N GLN A 340 8.67 -6.96 10.97
CA GLN A 340 7.57 -7.36 10.09
C GLN A 340 7.96 -7.27 8.60
N ALA A 341 8.71 -6.24 8.19
CA ALA A 341 9.17 -6.11 6.81
C ALA A 341 10.09 -7.26 6.38
N ARG A 342 11.07 -7.61 7.21
CA ARG A 342 11.98 -8.75 6.95
C ARG A 342 11.22 -10.07 6.89
N SER A 343 10.28 -10.28 7.82
CA SER A 343 9.44 -11.48 7.82
C SER A 343 8.57 -11.58 6.58
N ALA A 344 8.00 -10.46 6.09
CA ALA A 344 7.21 -10.44 4.86
C ALA A 344 8.04 -10.84 3.65
N VAL A 345 9.27 -10.31 3.51
CA VAL A 345 10.19 -10.67 2.41
C VAL A 345 10.62 -12.14 2.51
N ALA A 346 10.88 -12.64 3.72
CA ALA A 346 11.27 -14.05 3.92
C ALA A 346 10.14 -15.02 3.52
N LEU A 347 8.88 -14.67 3.81
CA LEU A 347 7.70 -15.48 3.48
C LEU A 347 7.33 -15.40 1.99
N ALA A 348 7.51 -14.24 1.37
CA ALA A 348 7.15 -14.01 -0.03
C ALA A 348 8.23 -13.17 -0.75
N PRO A 349 9.36 -13.77 -1.17
CA PRO A 349 10.49 -13.08 -1.80
C PRO A 349 10.15 -12.41 -3.14
N ALA A 350 9.05 -12.82 -3.78
CA ALA A 350 8.54 -12.24 -5.02
C ALA A 350 7.46 -11.16 -4.79
N MET A 351 7.14 -10.83 -3.55
CA MET A 351 6.13 -9.82 -3.23
C MET A 351 6.74 -8.41 -3.30
N ALA A 352 6.37 -7.66 -4.31
CA ALA A 352 6.87 -6.30 -4.54
C ALA A 352 6.60 -5.35 -3.36
N GLU A 353 5.43 -5.44 -2.76
CA GLU A 353 5.02 -4.62 -1.61
C GLU A 353 5.90 -4.86 -0.37
N ALA A 354 6.32 -6.10 -0.12
CA ALA A 354 7.21 -6.41 0.98
C ALA A 354 8.58 -5.73 0.81
N HIS A 355 9.12 -5.72 -0.42
CA HIS A 355 10.37 -5.00 -0.72
C HIS A 355 10.20 -3.49 -0.65
N ASN A 356 9.06 -2.93 -1.12
CA ASN A 356 8.77 -1.50 -1.01
C ASN A 356 8.70 -1.05 0.46
N ASN A 357 8.03 -1.83 1.31
CA ASN A 357 7.94 -1.53 2.74
C ASN A 357 9.30 -1.67 3.43
N THR A 358 10.10 -2.67 3.06
CA THR A 358 11.48 -2.81 3.53
C THR A 358 12.32 -1.59 3.16
N ALA A 359 12.20 -1.10 1.92
CA ALA A 359 12.91 0.10 1.48
C ALA A 359 12.51 1.34 2.30
N SER A 360 11.21 1.53 2.51
CA SER A 360 10.69 2.66 3.29
C SER A 360 11.14 2.62 4.75
N VAL A 361 11.21 1.43 5.36
CA VAL A 361 11.73 1.22 6.73
C VAL A 361 13.23 1.46 6.78
N SER A 362 14.00 0.96 5.80
CA SER A 362 15.44 1.21 5.72
C SER A 362 15.75 2.69 5.61
N LEU A 363 15.01 3.42 4.78
CA LEU A 363 15.16 4.87 4.64
C LEU A 363 14.85 5.60 5.96
N ALA A 364 13.79 5.21 6.68
CA ALA A 364 13.45 5.79 7.98
C ALA A 364 14.52 5.55 9.05
N LEU A 365 15.26 4.43 8.94
CA LEU A 365 16.42 4.13 9.77
C LEU A 365 17.71 4.87 9.30
N GLY A 366 17.63 5.61 8.20
CA GLY A 366 18.78 6.31 7.61
C GLY A 366 19.69 5.41 6.76
N ASP A 367 19.27 4.20 6.44
CA ASP A 367 20.00 3.29 5.54
C ASP A 367 19.49 3.48 4.11
N SER A 368 19.95 4.59 3.48
CA SER A 368 19.53 4.98 2.13
C SER A 368 20.02 4.01 1.05
N GLU A 369 21.17 3.37 1.23
CA GLU A 369 21.73 2.42 0.27
C GLU A 369 20.87 1.15 0.21
N SER A 370 20.55 0.55 1.36
CA SER A 370 19.62 -0.59 1.42
C SER A 370 18.22 -0.23 0.92
N ALA A 371 17.76 1.00 1.15
CA ALA A 371 16.49 1.48 0.62
C ALA A 371 16.50 1.50 -0.93
N VAL A 372 17.54 2.04 -1.55
CA VAL A 372 17.72 2.06 -3.02
C VAL A 372 17.73 0.65 -3.59
N VAL A 373 18.47 -0.30 -2.98
CA VAL A 373 18.48 -1.70 -3.41
C VAL A 373 17.08 -2.32 -3.36
N SER A 374 16.35 -2.10 -2.26
CA SER A 374 15.01 -2.65 -2.07
C SER A 374 13.98 -2.04 -3.01
N TYR A 375 14.03 -0.71 -3.28
CA TYR A 375 13.18 -0.08 -4.29
C TYR A 375 13.48 -0.61 -5.70
N ARG A 376 14.75 -0.79 -6.07
CA ARG A 376 15.11 -1.41 -7.35
C ARG A 376 14.59 -2.84 -7.47
N ARG A 377 14.62 -3.60 -6.37
CA ARG A 377 14.01 -4.95 -6.35
C ARG A 377 12.50 -4.89 -6.56
N THR A 378 11.82 -3.95 -5.92
CA THR A 378 10.38 -3.70 -6.14
C THR A 378 10.10 -3.41 -7.61
N LEU A 379 10.89 -2.52 -8.23
CA LEU A 379 10.72 -2.13 -9.64
C LEU A 379 11.10 -3.24 -10.63
N ALA A 380 11.95 -4.17 -10.25
CA ALA A 380 12.21 -5.38 -11.05
C ALA A 380 11.01 -6.33 -11.06
N LEU A 381 10.23 -6.38 -9.97
CA LEU A 381 9.03 -7.19 -9.85
C LEU A 381 7.80 -6.50 -10.49
N VAL A 382 7.62 -5.21 -10.24
CA VAL A 382 6.50 -4.41 -10.74
C VAL A 382 7.02 -3.10 -11.32
N PRO A 383 7.42 -3.06 -12.58
CA PRO A 383 8.12 -1.91 -13.18
C PRO A 383 7.28 -0.64 -13.33
N SER A 384 5.94 -0.71 -13.31
CA SER A 384 5.05 0.40 -13.67
C SER A 384 4.54 1.24 -12.48
N VAL A 385 5.02 1.00 -11.25
CA VAL A 385 4.54 1.70 -10.05
C VAL A 385 5.25 3.04 -9.91
N LEU A 386 4.56 4.13 -10.25
CA LEU A 386 5.05 5.50 -10.24
C LEU A 386 5.62 5.92 -8.88
N GLU A 387 4.89 5.64 -7.79
CA GLU A 387 5.29 6.02 -6.43
C GLU A 387 6.62 5.38 -6.01
N VAL A 388 6.88 4.14 -6.41
CA VAL A 388 8.14 3.47 -6.08
C VAL A 388 9.32 4.09 -6.83
N HIS A 389 9.11 4.53 -8.08
CA HIS A 389 10.14 5.28 -8.81
C HIS A 389 10.44 6.63 -8.15
N ARG A 390 9.42 7.38 -7.69
CA ARG A 390 9.61 8.64 -6.95
C ARG A 390 10.36 8.40 -5.65
N ASN A 391 9.99 7.38 -4.89
CA ASN A 391 10.67 7.00 -3.66
C ASN A 391 12.13 6.61 -3.91
N LEU A 392 12.43 5.92 -5.01
CA LEU A 392 13.79 5.62 -5.44
C LEU A 392 14.58 6.91 -5.70
N LEU A 393 14.05 7.84 -6.53
CA LEU A 393 14.70 9.11 -6.84
C LEU A 393 14.99 9.91 -5.57
N THR A 394 14.01 10.04 -4.68
CA THR A 394 14.17 10.73 -3.39
C THR A 394 15.22 10.05 -2.52
N SER A 395 15.23 8.70 -2.45
CA SER A 395 16.20 7.97 -1.63
C SER A 395 17.63 8.15 -2.15
N MET A 396 17.82 8.27 -3.47
CA MET A 396 19.14 8.48 -4.07
C MET A 396 19.78 9.81 -3.66
N LEU A 397 18.99 10.83 -3.32
CA LEU A 397 19.49 12.11 -2.83
C LEU A 397 20.17 12.02 -1.45
N TYR A 398 19.89 10.96 -0.69
CA TYR A 398 20.53 10.71 0.61
C TYR A 398 21.79 9.83 0.50
N VAL A 399 22.05 9.23 -0.67
CA VAL A 399 23.21 8.33 -0.86
C VAL A 399 24.49 9.14 -1.00
N ALA A 400 25.41 8.97 -0.05
CA ALA A 400 26.72 9.61 -0.10
C ALA A 400 27.57 9.04 -1.25
N GLY A 401 28.31 9.91 -1.94
CA GLY A 401 29.20 9.50 -3.04
C GLY A 401 28.50 9.17 -4.36
N LEU A 402 27.18 9.34 -4.45
CA LEU A 402 26.45 9.20 -5.70
C LEU A 402 26.84 10.36 -6.64
N SER A 403 27.33 10.03 -7.83
CA SER A 403 27.73 11.07 -8.80
C SER A 403 26.49 11.82 -9.33
N PRO A 404 26.60 13.15 -9.57
CA PRO A 404 25.54 13.94 -10.20
C PRO A 404 25.07 13.36 -11.56
N ALA A 405 25.99 12.74 -12.30
CA ALA A 405 25.66 12.08 -13.58
C ALA A 405 24.77 10.85 -13.40
N ALA A 406 25.02 10.05 -12.36
CA ALA A 406 24.19 8.86 -12.06
C ALA A 406 22.78 9.27 -11.61
N LEU A 407 22.67 10.31 -10.78
CA LEU A 407 21.40 10.89 -10.38
C LEU A 407 20.60 11.38 -11.60
N PHE A 408 21.23 12.17 -12.47
CA PHE A 408 20.61 12.67 -13.70
C PHE A 408 20.13 11.53 -14.62
N ALA A 409 20.95 10.47 -14.76
CA ALA A 409 20.58 9.31 -15.58
C ALA A 409 19.32 8.61 -15.04
N GLU A 410 19.16 8.52 -13.73
CA GLU A 410 17.96 7.90 -13.12
C GLU A 410 16.70 8.77 -13.32
N HIS A 411 16.82 10.10 -13.16
CA HIS A 411 15.71 11.00 -13.48
C HIS A 411 15.28 10.90 -14.96
N ARG A 412 16.25 10.75 -15.87
CA ARG A 412 15.95 10.54 -17.28
C ARG A 412 15.25 9.20 -17.56
N ARG A 413 15.65 8.12 -16.87
CA ARG A 413 14.98 6.81 -16.97
C ARG A 413 13.53 6.90 -16.48
N PHE A 414 13.32 7.60 -15.36
CA PHE A 414 11.99 7.87 -14.84
C PHE A 414 11.12 8.59 -15.88
N ALA A 415 11.59 9.71 -16.40
CA ALA A 415 10.85 10.50 -17.39
C ALA A 415 10.55 9.69 -18.67
N ALA A 416 11.55 8.99 -19.22
CA ALA A 416 11.38 8.14 -20.41
C ALA A 416 10.33 7.04 -20.21
N LYS A 417 10.22 6.51 -18.98
CA LYS A 417 9.26 5.47 -18.68
C LYS A 417 7.81 5.95 -18.57
N PHE A 418 7.59 7.10 -17.96
CA PHE A 418 6.24 7.55 -17.62
C PHE A 418 5.66 8.60 -18.59
N VAL A 419 6.50 9.24 -19.38
CA VAL A 419 6.05 10.24 -20.37
C VAL A 419 5.71 9.60 -21.72
N GLY A 420 6.30 8.45 -22.07
CA GLY A 420 6.12 7.81 -23.36
C GLY A 420 6.82 8.56 -24.51
N THR A 421 6.41 8.28 -25.75
CA THR A 421 6.84 9.02 -26.94
C THR A 421 6.25 10.43 -26.94
N ALA A 422 7.06 11.40 -27.38
CA ALA A 422 6.74 12.83 -27.35
C ALA A 422 5.29 13.14 -27.73
N SER A 423 4.60 13.91 -26.88
CA SER A 423 3.26 14.42 -27.19
C SER A 423 3.32 15.35 -28.39
N THR A 424 2.31 15.26 -29.24
CA THR A 424 2.11 16.20 -30.35
C THR A 424 2.14 17.65 -29.80
N PRO A 425 2.87 18.59 -30.46
CA PRO A 425 2.87 19.98 -30.02
C PRO A 425 1.44 20.52 -29.90
N VAL A 426 1.14 21.18 -28.79
CA VAL A 426 -0.16 21.79 -28.52
C VAL A 426 -0.10 23.26 -28.92
N ALA A 427 -1.02 23.70 -29.74
CA ALA A 427 -1.24 25.13 -29.99
C ALA A 427 -1.94 25.76 -28.77
N PHE A 428 -1.42 26.86 -28.27
CA PHE A 428 -2.02 27.61 -27.17
C PHE A 428 -2.91 28.74 -27.68
N ALA A 429 -4.08 28.91 -27.08
CA ALA A 429 -5.01 30.01 -27.39
C ALA A 429 -4.63 31.33 -26.67
N ASN A 430 -3.54 31.34 -25.92
CA ASN A 430 -3.08 32.49 -25.16
C ASN A 430 -2.63 33.61 -26.11
N ALA A 431 -3.20 34.82 -25.96
CA ALA A 431 -2.80 35.99 -26.77
C ALA A 431 -1.32 36.34 -26.53
N ALA A 432 -0.51 36.32 -27.59
CA ALA A 432 0.95 36.55 -27.53
C ALA A 432 1.31 38.05 -27.35
N GLU A 433 0.65 38.71 -26.42
CA GLU A 433 0.86 40.11 -26.05
C GLU A 433 1.86 40.20 -24.89
N PRO A 434 3.05 40.80 -25.09
CA PRO A 434 4.14 40.78 -24.12
C PRO A 434 3.84 41.38 -22.74
N ASP A 435 2.98 42.42 -22.71
CA ASP A 435 2.80 43.27 -21.52
C ASP A 435 1.41 43.17 -20.87
N ARG A 436 0.50 42.32 -21.41
CA ARG A 436 -0.82 42.11 -20.80
C ARG A 436 -0.72 41.51 -19.38
N ARG A 437 -1.82 41.56 -18.63
CA ARG A 437 -1.94 40.87 -17.37
C ARG A 437 -1.75 39.36 -17.56
N LEU A 438 -0.83 38.72 -16.83
CA LEU A 438 -0.55 37.28 -16.96
C LEU A 438 -1.35 36.45 -15.97
N THR A 439 -1.80 35.28 -16.42
CA THR A 439 -2.36 34.26 -15.54
C THR A 439 -1.24 33.29 -15.14
N VAL A 440 -0.91 33.26 -13.85
CA VAL A 440 0.08 32.35 -13.26
C VAL A 440 -0.65 31.24 -12.49
N GLY A 441 -0.43 29.99 -12.87
CA GLY A 441 -0.94 28.83 -12.17
C GLY A 441 0.13 28.24 -11.24
N TYR A 442 -0.25 27.87 -10.03
CA TYR A 442 0.61 27.10 -9.13
C TYR A 442 0.02 25.70 -8.93
N LEU A 443 0.80 24.65 -9.21
CA LEU A 443 0.40 23.25 -9.06
C LEU A 443 1.18 22.62 -7.91
N SER A 444 0.47 22.10 -6.89
CA SER A 444 1.09 21.42 -5.76
C SER A 444 0.13 20.51 -4.99
N SER A 445 0.68 19.46 -4.36
CA SER A 445 0.04 18.65 -3.32
C SER A 445 0.19 19.25 -1.90
N ASP A 446 1.00 20.30 -1.76
CA ASP A 446 1.44 20.85 -0.46
C ASP A 446 0.67 22.10 -0.04
N PHE A 447 -0.44 22.43 -0.69
CA PHE A 447 -1.34 23.53 -0.28
C PHE A 447 -2.17 23.14 0.97
N ARG A 448 -1.46 22.74 2.01
CA ARG A 448 -1.94 22.27 3.32
C ARG A 448 -0.90 22.62 4.38
N HIS A 449 -1.08 22.20 5.63
CA HIS A 449 -0.08 22.35 6.67
C HIS A 449 1.22 21.60 6.31
N HIS A 450 2.12 22.30 5.63
CA HIS A 450 3.38 21.78 5.11
C HIS A 450 4.46 22.87 5.09
N PRO A 451 5.77 22.56 5.26
CA PRO A 451 6.84 23.56 5.18
C PRO A 451 6.86 24.36 3.87
N ILE A 452 6.56 23.72 2.74
CA ILE A 452 6.51 24.39 1.42
C ILE A 452 5.41 25.44 1.38
N SER A 453 4.24 25.17 1.92
CA SER A 453 3.13 26.13 1.90
C SER A 453 3.50 27.43 2.60
N ARG A 454 4.24 27.36 3.72
CA ARG A 454 4.76 28.55 4.40
C ARG A 454 5.68 29.38 3.49
N ASN A 455 6.53 28.74 2.72
CA ASN A 455 7.49 29.40 1.84
C ASN A 455 6.85 29.97 0.56
N VAL A 456 5.80 29.33 0.08
CA VAL A 456 5.03 29.74 -1.12
C VAL A 456 3.96 30.78 -0.78
N TRP A 457 3.57 30.90 0.47
CA TRP A 457 2.55 31.84 0.93
C TRP A 457 2.72 33.26 0.37
N PRO A 458 3.90 33.90 0.44
CA PRO A 458 4.10 35.22 -0.13
C PRO A 458 3.91 35.29 -1.65
N TRP A 459 4.14 34.21 -2.38
CA TRP A 459 3.94 34.17 -3.83
C TRP A 459 2.45 34.30 -4.20
N LEU A 460 1.60 33.90 -3.30
CA LEU A 460 0.15 34.00 -3.45
C LEU A 460 -0.40 35.33 -2.94
N SER A 461 0.09 35.80 -1.75
CA SER A 461 -0.43 36.99 -1.07
C SER A 461 0.14 38.33 -1.55
N ASP A 462 1.45 38.40 -1.86
CA ASP A 462 2.19 39.64 -2.07
C ASP A 462 2.36 40.01 -3.55
N ARG A 463 1.64 39.34 -4.43
CA ARG A 463 1.70 39.56 -5.89
C ARG A 463 1.15 40.92 -6.29
N ASP A 464 1.67 41.46 -7.39
CA ASP A 464 1.05 42.58 -8.09
C ASP A 464 -0.23 42.14 -8.82
N ALA A 465 -1.37 42.30 -8.16
CA ALA A 465 -2.69 41.87 -8.68
C ALA A 465 -3.10 42.61 -9.96
N GLY A 466 -2.54 43.83 -10.26
CA GLY A 466 -2.77 44.53 -11.48
C GLY A 466 -2.10 43.87 -12.68
N ARG A 467 -0.97 43.20 -12.46
CA ARG A 467 -0.15 42.57 -13.49
C ARG A 467 -0.27 41.07 -13.58
N PHE A 468 -0.70 40.41 -12.49
CA PHE A 468 -0.78 38.95 -12.39
C PHE A 468 -2.12 38.50 -11.80
N ARG A 469 -2.76 37.58 -12.47
CA ARG A 469 -3.86 36.76 -11.96
C ARG A 469 -3.26 35.45 -11.49
N VAL A 470 -3.57 35.01 -10.27
CA VAL A 470 -3.01 33.78 -9.68
C VAL A 470 -4.08 32.73 -9.49
N LEU A 471 -3.85 31.56 -10.04
CA LEU A 471 -4.69 30.36 -9.88
C LEU A 471 -3.91 29.27 -9.15
N ALA A 472 -4.59 28.59 -8.22
CA ALA A 472 -4.04 27.40 -7.56
C ALA A 472 -4.68 26.14 -8.13
N PHE A 473 -3.86 25.17 -8.49
CA PHE A 473 -4.25 23.81 -8.88
C PHE A 473 -3.77 22.86 -7.78
N ALA A 474 -4.69 22.47 -6.91
CA ALA A 474 -4.38 21.77 -5.67
C ALA A 474 -4.62 20.27 -5.81
N ASP A 475 -3.58 19.45 -5.63
CA ASP A 475 -3.68 17.99 -5.49
C ASP A 475 -3.73 17.59 -4.00
N VAL A 476 -4.63 18.23 -3.24
CA VAL A 476 -4.78 18.04 -1.81
C VAL A 476 -5.89 17.04 -1.54
N GLN A 477 -5.53 15.84 -1.09
CA GLN A 477 -6.47 14.76 -0.77
C GLN A 477 -7.25 15.04 0.52
N LYS A 478 -6.60 15.68 1.50
CA LYS A 478 -7.17 16.01 2.81
C LYS A 478 -6.96 17.50 3.07
N PRO A 479 -7.91 18.38 2.72
CA PRO A 479 -7.85 19.78 3.04
C PRO A 479 -7.79 20.03 4.56
N ASP A 480 -7.05 21.05 4.98
CA ASP A 480 -6.94 21.50 6.37
C ASP A 480 -7.14 23.02 6.48
N HIS A 481 -6.98 23.55 7.69
CA HIS A 481 -7.15 24.99 7.94
C HIS A 481 -6.20 25.87 7.10
N VAL A 482 -4.98 25.38 6.79
CA VAL A 482 -4.03 26.10 5.91
C VAL A 482 -4.55 26.11 4.47
N THR A 483 -5.12 24.97 4.01
CA THR A 483 -5.77 24.89 2.70
C THR A 483 -6.85 25.95 2.55
N GLU A 484 -7.74 26.08 3.54
CA GLU A 484 -8.83 27.04 3.50
C GLU A 484 -8.32 28.50 3.51
N GLN A 485 -7.28 28.78 4.29
CA GLN A 485 -6.65 30.09 4.28
C GLN A 485 -5.99 30.41 2.92
N MET A 486 -5.30 29.43 2.30
CA MET A 486 -4.63 29.64 1.00
C MET A 486 -5.63 29.90 -0.14
N LYS A 487 -6.84 29.32 -0.07
CA LYS A 487 -7.92 29.62 -1.02
C LYS A 487 -8.26 31.11 -1.09
N THR A 488 -8.17 31.82 0.02
CA THR A 488 -8.51 33.26 0.08
C THR A 488 -7.41 34.14 -0.54
N LEU A 489 -6.24 33.59 -0.81
CA LEU A 489 -5.10 34.35 -1.33
C LEU A 489 -5.01 34.40 -2.87
N VAL A 490 -5.83 33.61 -3.57
CA VAL A 490 -5.73 33.42 -5.02
C VAL A 490 -7.01 33.90 -5.73
N ASP A 491 -6.89 34.18 -7.03
CA ASP A 491 -8.00 34.61 -7.87
C ASP A 491 -8.89 33.44 -8.31
N GLY A 492 -8.41 32.19 -8.16
CA GLY A 492 -9.18 30.97 -8.43
C GLY A 492 -8.49 29.75 -7.85
N TRP A 493 -9.31 28.79 -7.41
CA TRP A 493 -8.85 27.54 -6.80
C TRP A 493 -9.49 26.34 -7.50
N HIS A 494 -8.67 25.45 -8.03
CA HIS A 494 -9.08 24.25 -8.74
C HIS A 494 -8.52 23.01 -8.06
N SER A 495 -9.39 22.08 -7.64
CA SER A 495 -8.92 20.77 -7.20
C SER A 495 -8.57 19.92 -8.41
N VAL A 496 -7.37 19.36 -8.41
CA VAL A 496 -6.91 18.37 -9.40
C VAL A 496 -6.76 16.98 -8.79
N ALA A 497 -7.15 16.81 -7.52
CA ALA A 497 -7.17 15.53 -6.84
C ALA A 497 -8.08 14.55 -7.59
N GLY A 498 -7.58 13.35 -7.86
CA GLY A 498 -8.31 12.32 -8.62
C GLY A 498 -8.28 12.47 -10.15
N LEU A 499 -7.82 13.59 -10.71
CA LEU A 499 -7.64 13.75 -12.14
C LEU A 499 -6.35 13.06 -12.61
N SER A 500 -6.34 12.51 -13.82
CA SER A 500 -5.10 12.11 -14.49
C SER A 500 -4.23 13.33 -14.83
N ASP A 501 -2.94 13.13 -15.11
CA ASP A 501 -2.04 14.23 -15.51
C ASP A 501 -2.50 14.92 -16.79
N ALA A 502 -3.05 14.16 -17.74
CA ALA A 502 -3.62 14.70 -18.95
C ALA A 502 -4.87 15.55 -18.71
N GLU A 503 -5.75 15.14 -17.79
CA GLU A 503 -6.95 15.89 -17.42
C GLU A 503 -6.59 17.18 -16.67
N ALA A 504 -5.65 17.10 -15.74
CA ALA A 504 -5.12 18.28 -15.04
C ALA A 504 -4.52 19.28 -16.03
N ALA A 505 -3.72 18.81 -17.00
CA ALA A 505 -3.15 19.67 -18.04
C ALA A 505 -4.25 20.32 -18.92
N ARG A 506 -5.30 19.59 -19.28
CA ARG A 506 -6.45 20.14 -20.01
C ARG A 506 -7.19 21.22 -19.21
N LEU A 507 -7.39 21.00 -17.91
CA LEU A 507 -7.99 21.98 -17.02
C LEU A 507 -7.14 23.26 -16.97
N ILE A 508 -5.83 23.14 -16.74
CA ILE A 508 -4.90 24.27 -16.68
C ILE A 508 -4.93 25.10 -17.99
N ARG A 509 -4.95 24.43 -19.14
CA ARG A 509 -5.09 25.10 -20.44
C ARG A 509 -6.43 25.84 -20.60
N ARG A 510 -7.55 25.23 -20.19
CA ARG A 510 -8.89 25.88 -20.25
C ARG A 510 -8.96 27.15 -19.43
N GLU A 511 -8.25 27.19 -18.30
CA GLU A 511 -8.15 28.37 -17.43
C GLU A 511 -7.26 29.47 -18.02
N GLY A 512 -6.65 29.25 -19.19
CA GLY A 512 -5.81 30.24 -19.86
C GLY A 512 -4.50 30.56 -19.12
N VAL A 513 -3.93 29.58 -18.44
CA VAL A 513 -2.66 29.79 -17.72
C VAL A 513 -1.53 30.08 -18.68
N ASP A 514 -0.83 31.19 -18.45
CA ASP A 514 0.33 31.63 -19.25
C ASP A 514 1.63 31.03 -18.74
N VAL A 515 1.79 31.05 -17.43
CA VAL A 515 2.95 30.51 -16.73
C VAL A 515 2.47 29.53 -15.67
N LEU A 516 2.77 28.25 -15.82
CA LEU A 516 2.54 27.25 -14.78
C LEU A 516 3.79 27.03 -13.96
N VAL A 517 3.68 27.15 -12.65
CA VAL A 517 4.72 26.84 -11.67
C VAL A 517 4.37 25.54 -10.97
N ILE A 518 5.18 24.51 -11.18
CA ILE A 518 5.05 23.21 -10.52
C ILE A 518 6.00 23.19 -9.34
N LEU A 519 5.47 22.95 -8.14
CA LEU A 519 6.25 22.96 -6.91
C LEU A 519 6.77 21.55 -6.60
N ALA A 520 8.06 21.44 -6.27
CA ALA A 520 8.73 20.23 -5.75
C ALA A 520 8.43 18.96 -6.57
N SER A 521 8.60 18.99 -7.87
CA SER A 521 8.07 18.09 -8.91
C SER A 521 8.12 16.59 -8.62
N HIS A 522 9.18 16.07 -7.96
CA HIS A 522 9.32 14.63 -7.64
C HIS A 522 9.12 14.31 -6.17
N PHE A 523 9.03 15.32 -5.32
CA PHE A 523 8.88 15.13 -3.89
C PHE A 523 7.40 14.97 -3.51
N ASP A 524 7.15 14.17 -2.49
CA ASP A 524 5.82 13.86 -2.00
C ASP A 524 4.88 13.39 -3.13
N ARG A 525 3.67 13.92 -3.20
CA ARG A 525 2.69 13.60 -4.25
C ARG A 525 2.63 14.66 -5.35
N ASN A 526 3.63 15.54 -5.45
CA ASN A 526 3.64 16.58 -6.47
C ASN A 526 3.69 16.00 -7.89
N ARG A 527 3.08 16.72 -8.83
CA ARG A 527 2.70 16.21 -10.15
C ARG A 527 3.58 16.74 -11.29
N GLY A 528 4.90 16.52 -11.19
CA GLY A 528 5.87 16.95 -12.22
C GLY A 528 5.55 16.44 -13.64
N LEU A 529 4.95 15.24 -13.75
CA LEU A 529 4.59 14.65 -15.05
C LEU A 529 3.50 15.40 -15.83
N VAL A 530 2.72 16.27 -15.18
CA VAL A 530 1.77 17.16 -15.85
C VAL A 530 2.46 18.02 -16.91
N ALA A 531 3.73 18.40 -16.70
CA ALA A 531 4.52 19.18 -17.66
C ALA A 531 4.62 18.52 -19.04
N ALA A 532 4.69 17.18 -19.09
CA ALA A 532 4.76 16.43 -20.34
C ALA A 532 3.53 16.58 -21.24
N HIS A 533 2.39 16.96 -20.67
CA HIS A 533 1.14 17.20 -21.39
C HIS A 533 1.00 18.66 -21.84
N GLN A 534 2.05 19.48 -21.79
CA GLN A 534 2.08 20.87 -22.22
C GLN A 534 0.90 21.69 -21.65
N PRO A 535 0.82 21.84 -20.31
CA PRO A 535 -0.31 22.47 -19.63
C PRO A 535 -0.41 23.98 -19.86
N ALA A 536 0.69 24.65 -20.19
CA ALA A 536 0.80 26.10 -20.37
C ALA A 536 1.95 26.43 -21.32
N PRO A 537 1.95 27.64 -21.95
CA PRO A 537 3.05 28.14 -22.79
C PRO A 537 4.41 28.15 -22.10
N VAL A 538 4.43 28.47 -20.82
CA VAL A 538 5.64 28.50 -20.00
C VAL A 538 5.43 27.60 -18.78
N VAL A 539 6.30 26.59 -18.60
CA VAL A 539 6.26 25.69 -17.44
C VAL A 539 7.57 25.80 -16.66
N VAL A 540 7.44 26.03 -15.37
CA VAL A 540 8.53 26.32 -14.44
C VAL A 540 8.50 25.36 -13.26
N SER A 541 9.61 24.69 -12.94
CA SER A 541 9.81 24.00 -11.67
C SER A 541 10.37 24.97 -10.61
N ALA A 542 9.80 24.94 -9.42
CA ALA A 542 10.24 25.75 -8.30
C ALA A 542 10.19 24.97 -6.99
N HIS A 543 10.98 25.36 -6.00
CA HIS A 543 11.15 24.63 -4.74
C HIS A 543 11.61 23.18 -4.94
N ASP A 544 12.26 22.92 -6.06
CA ASP A 544 12.84 21.61 -6.37
C ASP A 544 14.29 21.53 -5.87
N GLY A 545 14.76 20.33 -5.60
CA GLY A 545 16.14 20.11 -5.15
C GLY A 545 17.06 19.54 -6.21
N THR A 546 16.53 19.23 -7.40
CA THR A 546 17.22 18.60 -8.52
C THR A 546 16.44 18.79 -9.82
N THR A 547 16.94 18.28 -10.93
CA THR A 547 16.21 18.23 -12.21
C THR A 547 14.95 17.36 -12.13
N SER A 548 13.89 17.72 -12.84
CA SER A 548 12.75 16.83 -13.06
C SER A 548 13.01 15.80 -14.16
N ALA A 549 13.86 16.16 -15.13
CA ALA A 549 14.08 15.48 -16.41
C ALA A 549 12.79 15.25 -17.24
N VAL A 550 11.67 15.87 -16.88
CA VAL A 550 10.39 15.72 -17.55
C VAL A 550 10.33 16.61 -18.80
N PRO A 551 10.08 16.04 -19.99
CA PRO A 551 9.81 16.85 -21.19
C PRO A 551 8.67 17.86 -20.96
N GLY A 552 8.82 19.08 -21.47
CA GLY A 552 7.86 20.15 -21.23
C GLY A 552 8.10 20.98 -19.97
N MET A 553 8.92 20.50 -19.00
CA MET A 553 9.42 21.30 -17.90
C MET A 553 10.53 22.22 -18.42
N GLY A 554 10.17 23.40 -18.88
CA GLY A 554 11.12 24.25 -19.60
C GLY A 554 12.16 24.93 -18.72
N TYR A 555 11.82 25.24 -17.47
CA TYR A 555 12.64 26.08 -16.60
C TYR A 555 12.69 25.55 -15.16
N LEU A 556 13.82 25.77 -14.49
CA LEU A 556 14.02 25.51 -13.06
C LEU A 556 14.46 26.81 -12.36
N VAL A 557 13.75 27.21 -11.31
CA VAL A 557 14.13 28.38 -10.49
C VAL A 557 15.16 27.96 -9.43
N ALA A 558 16.30 28.65 -9.42
CA ALA A 558 17.36 28.47 -8.44
C ALA A 558 17.98 29.80 -8.09
N ASP A 559 18.97 29.81 -7.20
CA ASP A 559 19.89 30.96 -7.06
C ASP A 559 21.34 30.57 -7.41
N LEU A 560 22.21 31.57 -7.44
CA LEU A 560 23.61 31.36 -7.85
C LEU A 560 24.41 30.47 -6.87
N THR A 561 24.03 30.44 -5.60
CA THR A 561 24.67 29.58 -4.60
C THR A 561 24.24 28.16 -4.76
N ALA A 562 22.92 27.93 -4.91
CA ALA A 562 22.35 26.59 -5.08
C ALA A 562 22.75 25.96 -6.43
N VAL A 563 22.73 26.76 -7.52
CA VAL A 563 23.15 26.31 -8.85
C VAL A 563 24.09 27.34 -9.47
N PRO A 564 25.41 27.17 -9.37
CA PRO A 564 26.39 28.08 -9.96
C PRO A 564 26.32 28.09 -11.49
N HIS A 565 27.06 29.01 -12.13
CA HIS A 565 27.09 29.10 -13.60
C HIS A 565 27.63 27.83 -14.28
N ARG A 566 28.51 27.11 -13.60
CA ARG A 566 29.08 25.84 -14.03
C ARG A 566 28.81 24.79 -12.95
N PRO A 567 27.60 24.27 -12.86
CA PRO A 567 27.27 23.26 -11.87
C PRO A 567 27.87 21.89 -12.26
N ALA A 568 28.26 21.11 -11.25
CA ALA A 568 28.60 19.69 -11.44
C ALA A 568 27.34 18.87 -11.78
N GLU A 569 26.19 19.26 -11.22
CA GLU A 569 24.88 18.65 -11.47
C GLU A 569 24.35 19.06 -12.87
N ARG A 570 23.66 18.13 -13.52
CA ARG A 570 23.03 18.34 -14.83
C ARG A 570 21.53 18.59 -14.68
N PHE A 571 21.01 19.50 -15.47
CA PHE A 571 19.58 19.83 -15.52
C PHE A 571 19.08 19.68 -16.97
N SER A 572 17.89 19.11 -17.13
CA SER A 572 17.17 19.11 -18.42
C SER A 572 16.48 20.45 -18.66
N GLU A 573 16.12 21.13 -17.59
CA GLU A 573 15.51 22.44 -17.56
C GLU A 573 16.56 23.55 -17.79
N ARG A 574 16.12 24.67 -18.35
CA ARG A 574 16.92 25.89 -18.35
C ARG A 574 16.87 26.51 -16.95
N VAL A 575 17.99 26.54 -16.25
CA VAL A 575 18.09 27.14 -14.92
C VAL A 575 17.95 28.65 -14.99
N VAL A 576 16.93 29.18 -14.31
CA VAL A 576 16.69 30.62 -14.13
C VAL A 576 17.12 31.01 -12.73
N ARG A 577 18.10 31.93 -12.64
CA ARG A 577 18.67 32.34 -11.37
C ARG A 577 18.01 33.60 -10.85
N VAL A 578 17.46 33.48 -9.64
CA VAL A 578 16.86 34.60 -8.87
C VAL A 578 17.75 34.92 -7.67
N PRO A 579 17.68 36.12 -7.10
CA PRO A 579 18.49 36.47 -5.92
C PRO A 579 18.22 35.58 -4.70
N VAL A 580 16.98 35.09 -4.53
CA VAL A 580 16.53 34.16 -3.48
C VAL A 580 15.52 33.20 -4.07
N PHE A 581 15.85 31.91 -4.13
CA PHE A 581 14.93 30.89 -4.68
C PHE A 581 14.05 30.25 -3.60
N SER A 582 14.55 30.17 -2.36
CA SER A 582 13.87 29.57 -1.21
C SER A 582 13.64 30.64 -0.15
N ILE A 583 12.58 31.43 -0.32
CA ILE A 583 12.20 32.42 0.65
C ILE A 583 11.72 31.77 1.94
N GLN A 584 11.98 32.40 3.07
CA GLN A 584 11.53 31.95 4.39
C GLN A 584 10.62 33.01 5.02
N ARG A 585 9.49 32.58 5.53
CA ARG A 585 8.61 33.44 6.31
C ARG A 585 9.00 33.36 7.79
N PRO A 586 9.03 34.50 8.52
CA PRO A 586 9.14 34.51 9.98
C PRO A 586 8.21 33.50 10.64
N ILE A 587 8.65 32.86 11.72
CA ILE A 587 7.84 31.87 12.43
C ILE A 587 7.08 32.59 13.53
N ASP A 588 5.77 32.74 13.32
CA ASP A 588 4.87 33.35 14.31
C ASP A 588 4.78 32.48 15.57
N GLY A 589 4.73 33.08 16.74
CA GLY A 589 4.65 32.37 18.02
C GLY A 589 5.91 31.58 18.40
N ALA A 590 7.06 31.86 17.74
CA ALA A 590 8.32 31.25 18.14
C ALA A 590 8.68 31.57 19.60
N PRO A 591 9.22 30.62 20.39
CA PRO A 591 9.54 30.83 21.78
C PRO A 591 10.67 31.84 21.97
N THR A 592 10.80 32.33 23.22
CA THR A 592 11.89 33.22 23.63
C THR A 592 13.26 32.51 23.45
N ILE A 593 14.21 33.24 22.95
CA ILE A 593 15.59 32.75 22.84
C ILE A 593 16.28 32.92 24.19
N GLY A 594 16.78 31.84 24.76
CA GLY A 594 17.61 31.82 25.95
C GLY A 594 19.09 32.14 25.67
N PRO A 595 19.90 32.32 26.72
CA PRO A 595 21.37 32.39 26.58
C PRO A 595 21.92 31.12 25.95
N PRO A 596 23.14 31.11 25.40
CA PRO A 596 23.75 29.88 24.91
C PRO A 596 23.97 28.92 26.07
N PRO A 597 23.62 27.62 25.94
CA PRO A 597 23.71 26.63 27.02
C PRO A 597 25.13 26.47 27.58
N VAL A 598 26.16 26.72 26.82
CA VAL A 598 27.56 26.68 27.29
C VAL A 598 27.80 27.63 28.48
N ALA A 599 27.08 28.75 28.57
CA ALA A 599 27.20 29.69 29.69
C ALA A 599 26.82 29.08 31.06
N ALA A 600 25.87 28.13 31.06
CA ALA A 600 25.41 27.43 32.26
C ALA A 600 26.10 26.07 32.45
N GLU A 601 26.37 25.35 31.36
CA GLU A 601 26.87 24.00 31.40
C GLU A 601 28.41 23.87 31.31
N GLY A 602 29.09 24.94 30.97
CA GLY A 602 30.58 25.00 30.86
C GLY A 602 31.15 24.19 29.70
N ARG A 603 30.29 23.63 28.82
CA ARG A 603 30.68 22.83 27.63
C ARG A 603 29.76 23.10 26.46
N ILE A 604 30.35 23.07 25.27
CA ILE A 604 29.65 23.26 24.03
C ILE A 604 28.69 22.07 23.74
N THR A 605 27.48 22.39 23.34
CA THR A 605 26.51 21.43 22.80
C THR A 605 26.28 21.75 21.32
N PHE A 606 26.85 20.91 20.45
CA PHE A 606 26.45 20.89 19.05
C PHE A 606 25.08 20.27 18.89
N GLY A 607 24.36 20.57 17.79
CA GLY A 607 23.05 19.95 17.58
C GLY A 607 22.69 19.77 16.12
N SER A 608 21.87 18.75 15.84
CA SER A 608 21.23 18.58 14.55
C SER A 608 19.82 18.01 14.71
N PHE A 609 18.83 18.75 14.23
CA PHE A 609 17.41 18.33 14.28
C PHE A 609 16.92 17.87 12.89
N ASN A 610 17.87 17.47 12.05
CA ASN A 610 17.61 16.93 10.73
C ASN A 610 17.00 15.52 10.80
N ASN A 611 16.28 15.17 9.73
CA ASN A 611 15.77 13.80 9.52
C ASN A 611 16.94 12.79 9.60
N PRO A 612 16.85 11.72 10.40
CA PRO A 612 17.88 10.69 10.51
C PRO A 612 18.30 10.07 9.17
N SER A 613 17.42 10.09 8.14
CA SER A 613 17.77 9.67 6.78
C SER A 613 18.91 10.48 6.16
N LYS A 614 19.14 11.69 6.64
CA LYS A 614 20.26 12.57 6.23
C LYS A 614 21.57 12.27 6.96
N ILE A 615 21.51 11.49 8.06
CA ILE A 615 22.71 11.15 8.86
C ILE A 615 23.40 9.94 8.21
N THR A 616 24.19 10.24 7.21
CA THR A 616 25.01 9.26 6.46
C THR A 616 26.30 8.94 7.19
N PRO A 617 27.05 7.88 6.81
CA PRO A 617 28.40 7.66 7.31
C PRO A 617 29.32 8.89 7.11
N ALA A 618 29.17 9.61 5.99
CA ALA A 618 29.94 10.83 5.72
C ALA A 618 29.57 11.95 6.72
N THR A 619 28.28 12.13 7.02
CA THR A 619 27.82 13.07 8.05
C THR A 619 28.37 12.73 9.42
N ALA A 620 28.32 11.45 9.81
CA ALA A 620 28.82 10.98 11.10
C ALA A 620 30.34 11.21 11.24
N ARG A 621 31.11 10.92 10.17
CA ARG A 621 32.57 11.18 10.13
C ARG A 621 32.86 12.68 10.31
N LEU A 622 32.14 13.52 9.60
CA LEU A 622 32.31 14.97 9.66
C LEU A 622 32.04 15.51 11.08
N TRP A 623 30.93 15.07 11.69
CA TRP A 623 30.58 15.46 13.07
C TRP A 623 31.52 14.87 14.11
N ALA A 624 32.00 13.65 13.91
CA ALA A 624 33.04 13.05 14.77
C ALA A 624 34.34 13.84 14.70
N GLY A 625 34.71 14.38 13.53
CA GLY A 625 35.83 15.30 13.38
C GLY A 625 35.65 16.56 14.22
N VAL A 626 34.47 17.15 14.23
CA VAL A 626 34.13 18.30 15.08
C VAL A 626 34.26 17.96 16.57
N LEU A 627 33.70 16.83 16.99
CA LEU A 627 33.77 16.39 18.39
C LEU A 627 35.20 16.07 18.84
N LYS A 628 36.08 15.59 17.94
CA LYS A 628 37.51 15.41 18.23
C LYS A 628 38.27 16.73 18.36
N ALA A 629 37.92 17.74 17.53
CA ALA A 629 38.50 19.08 17.58
C ALA A 629 38.06 19.86 18.84
N VAL A 630 36.90 19.53 19.43
CA VAL A 630 36.36 20.13 20.66
C VAL A 630 36.11 19.02 21.69
N PRO A 631 37.15 18.61 22.47
CA PRO A 631 37.13 17.38 23.29
C PRO A 631 35.99 17.29 24.29
N ASP A 632 35.57 18.37 24.93
CA ASP A 632 34.55 18.40 25.98
C ASP A 632 33.12 18.58 25.41
N ALA A 633 33.00 18.82 24.12
CA ALA A 633 31.71 19.04 23.50
C ALA A 633 30.89 17.76 23.38
N ARG A 634 29.57 17.92 23.29
CA ARG A 634 28.61 16.84 22.97
C ARG A 634 27.77 17.21 21.77
N LEU A 635 27.12 16.22 21.17
CA LEU A 635 26.19 16.37 20.04
C LEU A 635 24.79 15.97 20.48
N MET A 636 23.81 16.86 20.31
CA MET A 636 22.39 16.57 20.51
C MET A 636 21.72 16.29 19.17
N LEU A 637 21.08 15.13 19.07
CA LEU A 637 20.26 14.72 17.92
C LEU A 637 18.79 14.67 18.31
N LYS A 638 17.91 15.22 17.47
CA LYS A 638 16.45 15.19 17.66
C LYS A 638 15.74 15.13 16.32
N TYR A 639 14.75 14.27 16.22
CA TYR A 639 13.82 14.31 15.09
C TYR A 639 12.50 13.61 15.46
N ARG A 640 11.44 14.41 15.66
CA ARG A 640 10.12 13.88 16.06
C ARG A 640 10.28 12.79 17.13
N ASN A 641 9.64 11.62 16.93
CA ASN A 641 9.77 10.46 17.82
C ASN A 641 10.73 9.38 17.27
N ALA A 642 11.42 9.61 16.14
CA ALA A 642 12.20 8.55 15.49
C ALA A 642 13.32 8.00 16.38
N LEU A 643 13.92 8.84 17.24
CA LEU A 643 15.02 8.45 18.14
C LEU A 643 14.54 7.66 19.37
N SER A 644 13.26 7.29 19.49
CA SER A 644 12.78 6.27 20.42
C SER A 644 13.14 4.85 19.96
N SER A 645 13.41 4.63 18.67
CA SER A 645 13.81 3.34 18.11
C SER A 645 15.20 2.93 18.61
N GLY A 646 15.29 1.76 19.25
CA GLY A 646 16.54 1.17 19.68
C GLY A 646 17.49 0.87 18.51
N ARG A 647 16.95 0.38 17.39
CA ARG A 647 17.73 0.08 16.18
C ARG A 647 18.32 1.32 15.53
N LEU A 648 17.54 2.41 15.46
CA LEU A 648 18.06 3.68 14.92
C LEU A 648 19.15 4.24 15.82
N ARG A 649 18.94 4.25 17.13
CA ARG A 649 19.95 4.70 18.10
C ARG A 649 21.22 3.87 17.98
N GLU A 650 21.11 2.54 17.96
CA GLU A 650 22.27 1.66 17.84
C GLU A 650 23.02 1.88 16.52
N ARG A 651 22.30 2.04 15.41
CA ARG A 651 22.91 2.40 14.12
C ARG A 651 23.71 3.72 14.22
N LEU A 652 23.11 4.75 14.81
CA LEU A 652 23.78 6.05 14.93
C LEU A 652 24.99 5.94 15.88
N TYR A 653 24.87 5.27 17.03
CA TYR A 653 26.02 5.02 17.90
C TYR A 653 27.12 4.20 17.20
N ALA A 654 26.76 3.23 16.38
CA ALA A 654 27.73 2.45 15.61
C ALA A 654 28.51 3.34 14.62
N LEU A 655 27.83 4.29 13.95
CA LEU A 655 28.49 5.24 13.06
C LEU A 655 29.51 6.10 13.82
N PHE A 656 29.16 6.62 14.98
CA PHE A 656 30.07 7.42 15.78
C PHE A 656 31.20 6.62 16.42
N ARG A 657 30.93 5.39 16.90
CA ARG A 657 31.95 4.46 17.41
C ARG A 657 32.98 4.11 16.33
N ALA A 658 32.54 3.91 15.09
CA ALA A 658 33.45 3.64 13.97
C ALA A 658 34.44 4.78 13.74
N GLU A 659 34.05 6.00 14.13
CA GLU A 659 34.90 7.21 14.07
C GLU A 659 35.56 7.54 15.44
N GLY A 660 35.51 6.64 16.43
CA GLY A 660 36.17 6.80 17.72
C GLY A 660 35.47 7.76 18.68
N VAL A 661 34.16 8.00 18.53
CA VAL A 661 33.33 8.82 19.43
C VAL A 661 32.37 7.93 20.21
N GLY A 662 32.46 8.01 21.56
CA GLY A 662 31.61 7.22 22.45
C GLY A 662 30.17 7.72 22.56
N PRO A 663 29.23 6.87 22.97
CA PRO A 663 27.81 7.20 23.06
C PRO A 663 27.51 8.28 24.12
N GLU A 664 28.37 8.46 25.12
CA GLU A 664 28.25 9.48 26.15
C GLU A 664 28.34 10.92 25.61
N ARG A 665 28.91 11.06 24.43
CA ARG A 665 29.02 12.33 23.72
C ARG A 665 27.89 12.61 22.74
N VAL A 666 26.98 11.63 22.52
CA VAL A 666 25.88 11.77 21.55
C VAL A 666 24.55 11.62 22.27
N LEU A 667 23.88 12.73 22.51
CA LEU A 667 22.57 12.77 23.15
C LEU A 667 21.48 12.58 22.10
N MET A 668 20.60 11.62 22.31
CA MET A 668 19.46 11.38 21.42
C MET A 668 18.15 11.68 22.15
N VAL A 669 17.46 12.72 21.72
CA VAL A 669 16.24 13.24 22.35
C VAL A 669 15.05 12.83 21.50
N SER A 670 14.06 12.21 22.13
CA SER A 670 12.76 11.87 21.53
C SER A 670 11.68 12.79 22.12
N SER A 671 10.73 13.25 21.28
CA SER A 671 9.56 13.93 21.82
C SER A 671 8.54 12.88 22.33
N THR A 672 7.91 13.16 23.46
CA THR A 672 7.01 12.21 24.15
C THR A 672 5.53 12.38 23.76
N GLY A 673 5.18 13.22 22.76
CA GLY A 673 3.82 13.51 22.39
C GLY A 673 3.49 13.22 20.91
N PRO A 674 2.21 12.94 20.58
CA PRO A 674 1.77 12.60 19.20
C PRO A 674 1.84 13.80 18.23
N ALA A 675 1.90 15.02 18.72
CA ALA A 675 2.21 16.23 17.94
C ALA A 675 3.10 17.11 18.81
N ASP A 676 4.38 17.25 18.44
CA ASP A 676 5.26 18.24 19.05
C ASP A 676 4.78 19.64 18.57
N PRO A 677 4.14 20.47 19.42
CA PRO A 677 3.76 21.80 19.00
C PRO A 677 4.99 22.53 18.47
N VAL A 678 4.84 23.32 17.41
CA VAL A 678 5.95 24.04 16.78
C VAL A 678 6.76 24.82 17.81
N GLY A 679 6.10 25.40 18.82
CA GLY A 679 6.76 26.10 19.93
C GLY A 679 7.65 25.18 20.78
N ALA A 680 7.19 23.97 21.12
CA ALA A 680 7.97 23.01 21.91
C ALA A 680 9.17 22.47 21.11
N HIS A 681 8.98 22.22 19.81
CA HIS A 681 10.09 21.85 18.93
C HIS A 681 11.16 22.94 18.85
N LEU A 682 10.76 24.19 18.59
CA LEU A 682 11.68 25.32 18.50
C LEU A 682 12.38 25.61 19.83
N ALA A 683 11.72 25.43 20.98
CA ALA A 683 12.34 25.64 22.28
C ALA A 683 13.56 24.75 22.52
N LEU A 684 13.65 23.58 21.88
CA LEU A 684 14.80 22.68 22.00
C LEU A 684 16.08 23.27 21.40
N TYR A 685 16.00 24.25 20.49
CA TYR A 685 17.17 24.96 20.00
C TYR A 685 17.88 25.82 21.10
N ASN A 686 17.20 26.06 22.23
CA ASN A 686 17.84 26.69 23.40
C ASN A 686 18.83 25.76 24.12
N HIS A 687 18.85 24.47 23.79
CA HIS A 687 19.76 23.47 24.38
C HIS A 687 20.99 23.17 23.50
N ILE A 688 21.17 23.84 22.39
CA ILE A 688 22.33 23.68 21.51
C ILE A 688 23.00 25.04 21.27
N ASP A 689 24.32 25.09 21.22
CA ASP A 689 25.09 26.29 20.96
C ASP A 689 25.30 26.55 19.47
N ILE A 690 25.60 25.50 18.73
CA ILE A 690 25.94 25.52 17.31
C ILE A 690 25.20 24.37 16.60
N ALA A 691 24.54 24.64 15.49
CA ALA A 691 23.91 23.63 14.66
C ALA A 691 24.88 23.09 13.60
N LEU A 692 24.93 21.75 13.49
CA LEU A 692 25.70 21.05 12.47
C LEU A 692 24.80 20.53 11.36
N ASP A 693 25.07 20.95 10.12
CA ASP A 693 24.30 20.53 8.97
C ASP A 693 24.78 19.18 8.42
N THR A 694 23.91 18.50 7.69
CA THR A 694 24.07 17.15 7.12
C THR A 694 24.61 17.17 5.70
N VAL A 695 25.27 16.06 5.30
CA VAL A 695 25.79 15.85 3.95
C VAL A 695 25.38 14.44 3.44
N PRO A 696 25.10 14.26 2.13
CA PRO A 696 25.05 15.24 1.05
C PRO A 696 23.76 16.09 1.00
N PHE A 697 22.72 15.70 1.73
CA PHE A 697 21.42 16.39 1.75
C PHE A 697 21.37 17.39 2.91
N ASN A 698 21.48 18.68 2.61
CA ASN A 698 21.49 19.75 3.61
C ASN A 698 20.14 19.93 4.32
N GLY A 699 20.17 20.62 5.46
CA GLY A 699 19.01 21.19 6.11
C GLY A 699 18.35 22.27 5.23
N SER A 700 17.05 22.40 5.33
CA SER A 700 16.26 23.50 4.76
C SER A 700 15.47 24.16 5.88
N THR A 701 14.31 23.60 6.24
CA THR A 701 13.50 24.08 7.36
C THR A 701 14.30 24.10 8.66
N THR A 702 15.06 23.06 8.96
CA THR A 702 15.88 22.95 10.19
C THR A 702 17.01 23.98 10.24
N THR A 703 17.62 24.33 9.10
CA THR A 703 18.59 25.42 9.00
C THR A 703 17.94 26.75 9.34
N PHE A 704 16.78 27.04 8.76
CA PHE A 704 16.05 28.26 9.05
C PHE A 704 15.60 28.33 10.52
N GLU A 705 15.10 27.25 11.07
CA GLU A 705 14.68 27.15 12.47
C GLU A 705 15.84 27.42 13.43
N ALA A 706 17.02 26.84 13.17
CA ALA A 706 18.23 27.13 13.96
C ALA A 706 18.57 28.62 13.93
N LEU A 707 18.66 29.23 12.75
CA LEU A 707 18.91 30.64 12.57
C LEU A 707 17.85 31.51 13.29
N TRP A 708 16.57 31.14 13.15
CA TRP A 708 15.46 31.85 13.79
C TRP A 708 15.49 31.76 15.33
N MET A 709 16.10 30.71 15.86
CA MET A 709 16.33 30.50 17.29
C MET A 709 17.70 31.01 17.78
N GLY A 710 18.38 31.82 16.99
CA GLY A 710 19.64 32.45 17.38
C GLY A 710 20.84 31.48 17.42
N VAL A 711 20.75 30.37 16.71
CA VAL A 711 21.79 29.32 16.66
C VAL A 711 22.56 29.43 15.34
N PRO A 712 23.89 29.64 15.37
CA PRO A 712 24.71 29.60 14.14
C PRO A 712 24.71 28.18 13.56
N VAL A 713 24.77 28.10 12.22
CA VAL A 713 24.79 26.86 11.47
C VAL A 713 26.08 26.70 10.69
N VAL A 714 26.78 25.61 10.86
CA VAL A 714 27.94 25.25 10.03
C VAL A 714 27.46 24.26 8.97
N THR A 715 27.71 24.58 7.67
CA THR A 715 27.35 23.72 6.53
C THR A 715 28.53 23.49 5.61
N LEU A 716 28.53 22.34 4.93
CA LEU A 716 29.51 22.01 3.89
C LEU A 716 28.91 22.24 2.51
N LEU A 717 29.62 22.98 1.65
CA LEU A 717 29.22 23.22 0.27
C LEU A 717 29.47 21.97 -0.59
N GLY A 718 28.42 21.36 -1.12
CA GLY A 718 28.53 20.18 -1.97
C GLY A 718 28.38 20.49 -3.47
N ASP A 719 28.21 19.41 -4.27
CA ASP A 719 28.19 19.47 -5.74
C ASP A 719 26.79 19.53 -6.35
N THR A 720 25.75 19.17 -5.58
CA THR A 720 24.36 19.17 -6.05
C THR A 720 23.59 20.35 -5.47
N MET A 721 22.48 20.72 -6.10
CA MET A 721 21.58 21.76 -5.62
C MET A 721 21.12 21.48 -4.18
N MET A 722 20.80 20.22 -3.89
CA MET A 722 20.34 19.78 -2.56
C MET A 722 21.42 19.90 -1.49
N SER A 723 22.69 19.70 -1.85
CA SER A 723 23.86 19.85 -0.95
C SER A 723 24.37 21.30 -0.81
N ARG A 724 23.63 22.26 -1.37
CA ARG A 724 23.93 23.69 -1.36
C ARG A 724 22.79 24.53 -0.78
N TRP A 725 21.74 23.89 -0.33
CA TRP A 725 20.53 24.58 0.11
C TRP A 725 20.77 25.43 1.37
N ALA A 726 21.41 24.84 2.39
CA ALA A 726 21.77 25.58 3.61
C ALA A 726 22.77 26.73 3.32
N ALA A 727 23.77 26.47 2.47
CA ALA A 727 24.71 27.49 2.03
C ALA A 727 24.02 28.68 1.34
N SER A 728 22.99 28.39 0.51
CA SER A 728 22.17 29.43 -0.11
C SER A 728 21.52 30.33 0.94
N MET A 729 20.93 29.74 1.99
CA MET A 729 20.30 30.49 3.07
C MET A 729 21.32 31.34 3.83
N LEU A 730 22.46 30.78 4.21
CA LEU A 730 23.51 31.47 4.96
C LEU A 730 24.06 32.68 4.18
N VAL A 731 24.30 32.56 2.90
CA VAL A 731 24.71 33.66 2.03
C VAL A 731 23.64 34.75 2.01
N ARG A 732 22.36 34.43 2.02
CA ARG A 732 21.24 35.41 2.01
C ARG A 732 21.05 36.13 3.35
N VAL A 733 21.43 35.46 4.43
CA VAL A 733 21.49 36.08 5.79
C VAL A 733 22.75 36.92 5.97
N GLY A 734 23.69 36.93 5.01
CA GLY A 734 24.96 37.68 5.13
C GLY A 734 26.04 36.93 5.91
N ARG A 735 25.96 35.62 5.99
CA ARG A 735 26.88 34.75 6.74
C ARG A 735 27.63 33.75 5.82
N PRO A 736 28.26 34.16 4.70
CA PRO A 736 28.97 33.26 3.78
C PRO A 736 30.17 32.57 4.46
N ASN A 737 30.75 33.17 5.48
CA ASN A 737 31.85 32.60 6.27
C ASN A 737 31.44 31.40 7.14
N TRP A 738 30.15 31.09 7.29
CA TRP A 738 29.65 29.88 7.96
C TRP A 738 29.59 28.68 7.02
N VAL A 739 29.82 28.90 5.73
CA VAL A 739 29.86 27.86 4.70
C VAL A 739 31.30 27.37 4.56
N ALA A 740 31.52 26.09 4.83
CA ALA A 740 32.79 25.40 4.57
C ALA A 740 32.89 24.94 3.12
N LEU A 741 34.07 24.92 2.56
CA LEU A 741 34.32 24.47 1.18
C LEU A 741 34.83 23.03 1.12
N ASP A 742 35.36 22.54 2.25
CA ASP A 742 35.84 21.17 2.42
C ASP A 742 35.60 20.66 3.86
N GLU A 743 35.82 19.37 4.10
CA GLU A 743 35.59 18.73 5.39
C GLU A 743 36.45 19.34 6.52
N ARG A 744 37.70 19.70 6.23
CA ARG A 744 38.60 20.35 7.19
C ARG A 744 38.06 21.71 7.60
N GLY A 745 37.71 22.55 6.64
CA GLY A 745 37.12 23.87 6.89
C GLY A 745 35.81 23.80 7.66
N TYR A 746 35.02 22.70 7.51
CA TYR A 746 33.83 22.48 8.31
C TYR A 746 34.17 22.25 9.79
N VAL A 747 35.17 21.41 10.06
CA VAL A 747 35.64 21.12 11.43
C VAL A 747 36.25 22.38 12.06
N ASP A 748 37.13 23.09 11.31
CA ASP A 748 37.78 24.30 11.77
C ASP A 748 36.75 25.39 12.15
N ARG A 749 35.73 25.65 11.32
CA ARG A 749 34.67 26.64 11.62
C ARG A 749 33.84 26.26 12.85
N ALA A 750 33.51 24.97 13.03
CA ALA A 750 32.79 24.52 14.21
C ALA A 750 33.63 24.73 15.49
N ALA A 751 34.94 24.49 15.40
CA ALA A 751 35.89 24.73 16.49
C ALA A 751 36.07 26.22 16.79
N GLU A 752 36.22 27.06 15.76
CA GLU A 752 36.33 28.52 15.87
C GLU A 752 35.10 29.09 16.62
N TRP A 753 33.89 28.73 16.21
CA TRP A 753 32.65 29.14 16.89
C TRP A 753 32.53 28.62 18.32
N SER A 754 33.06 27.42 18.60
CA SER A 754 33.04 26.87 19.95
C SER A 754 33.95 27.62 20.92
N ALA A 755 34.94 28.31 20.43
CA ALA A 755 35.88 29.16 21.21
C ALA A 755 35.39 30.61 21.38
N ASP A 756 34.44 31.08 20.56
CA ASP A 756 33.91 32.45 20.58
C ASP A 756 32.61 32.54 21.40
N LEU A 757 32.73 32.42 22.73
CA LEU A 757 31.57 32.45 23.65
C LEU A 757 30.82 33.78 23.61
N ASP A 758 31.53 34.88 23.45
CA ASP A 758 30.93 36.22 23.37
C ASP A 758 30.15 36.38 22.05
N GLY A 759 30.71 35.85 20.96
CA GLY A 759 30.04 35.78 19.65
C GLY A 759 28.76 34.97 19.72
N LEU A 760 28.78 33.77 20.36
CA LEU A 760 27.58 32.94 20.57
C LEU A 760 26.50 33.67 21.40
N ALA A 761 26.92 34.36 22.49
CA ALA A 761 26.01 35.16 23.30
C ALA A 761 25.43 36.37 22.53
N HIS A 762 26.24 37.01 21.67
CA HIS A 762 25.77 38.05 20.79
C HIS A 762 24.72 37.55 19.78
N LEU A 763 25.00 36.43 19.09
CA LEU A 763 24.05 35.82 18.14
C LEU A 763 22.72 35.44 18.79
N ARG A 764 22.74 34.94 20.00
CA ARG A 764 21.50 34.67 20.75
C ARG A 764 20.60 35.89 20.90
N ARG A 765 21.17 37.06 20.98
CA ARG A 765 20.41 38.33 21.11
C ARG A 765 19.99 38.92 19.78
N THR A 766 20.79 38.76 18.72
CA THR A 766 20.64 39.55 17.49
C THR A 766 20.22 38.75 16.25
N LEU A 767 20.58 37.46 16.15
CA LEU A 767 20.48 36.69 14.91
C LEU A 767 19.05 36.60 14.40
N ARG A 768 18.01 36.37 15.25
CA ARG A 768 16.61 36.38 14.83
C ARG A 768 16.20 37.65 14.10
N GLN A 769 16.62 38.81 14.67
CA GLN A 769 16.31 40.11 14.07
C GLN A 769 17.07 40.29 12.75
N GLU A 770 18.35 39.89 12.69
CA GLU A 770 19.17 39.93 11.49
C GLU A 770 18.60 39.07 10.36
N VAL A 771 18.16 37.83 10.70
CA VAL A 771 17.52 36.93 9.75
C VAL A 771 16.20 37.52 9.24
N GLY A 772 15.38 38.08 10.13
CA GLY A 772 14.11 38.72 9.75
C GLY A 772 14.28 39.91 8.83
N ALA A 773 15.37 40.70 9.02
CA ALA A 773 15.73 41.85 8.18
C ALA A 773 16.49 41.47 6.91
N SER A 774 16.90 40.21 6.76
CA SER A 774 17.73 39.75 5.65
C SER A 774 16.93 39.55 4.36
N ARG A 775 17.67 39.39 3.25
CA ARG A 775 17.07 39.04 1.95
C ARG A 775 16.31 37.70 1.96
N LEU A 776 16.63 36.81 2.90
CA LEU A 776 15.98 35.51 3.05
C LEU A 776 14.52 35.65 3.45
N CYS A 777 14.17 36.71 4.23
CA CYS A 777 12.82 36.99 4.71
C CYS A 777 12.14 38.16 4.00
N ASP A 778 12.80 38.83 3.01
CA ASP A 778 12.20 39.93 2.24
C ASP A 778 11.24 39.38 1.16
N ALA A 779 10.03 39.00 1.61
CA ALA A 779 9.00 38.42 0.79
C ALA A 779 8.64 39.29 -0.42
N GLY A 780 8.36 40.57 -0.22
CA GLY A 780 7.93 41.46 -1.29
C GLY A 780 8.99 41.61 -2.38
N ARG A 781 10.29 41.67 -2.01
CA ARG A 781 11.39 41.72 -2.99
C ARG A 781 11.52 40.39 -3.75
N ALA A 782 11.38 39.27 -3.07
CA ALA A 782 11.47 37.95 -3.70
C ALA A 782 10.33 37.73 -4.70
N VAL A 783 9.11 38.11 -4.36
CA VAL A 783 7.94 38.04 -5.25
C VAL A 783 8.17 38.92 -6.47
N ARG A 784 8.56 40.18 -6.31
CA ARG A 784 8.88 41.08 -7.46
C ARG A 784 9.96 40.49 -8.37
N ASN A 785 10.97 39.81 -7.83
CA ASN A 785 11.98 39.16 -8.64
C ASN A 785 11.41 37.99 -9.44
N LEU A 786 10.55 37.17 -8.83
CA LEU A 786 9.90 36.06 -9.46
C LEU A 786 8.94 36.52 -10.57
N GLU A 787 8.17 37.57 -10.33
CA GLU A 787 7.29 38.22 -11.32
C GLU A 787 8.05 38.75 -12.53
N ARG A 788 9.24 39.35 -12.32
CA ARG A 788 10.15 39.75 -13.42
C ARG A 788 10.58 38.55 -14.25
N VAL A 789 10.86 37.40 -13.59
CA VAL A 789 11.20 36.17 -14.30
C VAL A 789 10.00 35.70 -15.12
N TYR A 790 8.80 35.62 -14.55
CA TYR A 790 7.60 35.19 -15.29
C TYR A 790 7.38 36.09 -16.51
N ARG A 791 7.47 37.41 -16.36
CA ARG A 791 7.34 38.34 -17.47
C ARG A 791 8.44 38.17 -18.54
N ALA A 792 9.68 37.93 -18.16
CA ALA A 792 10.75 37.68 -19.08
C ALA A 792 10.58 36.38 -19.88
N LEU A 793 10.15 35.31 -19.21
CA LEU A 793 9.87 34.02 -19.84
C LEU A 793 8.68 34.14 -20.81
N TRP A 794 7.61 34.81 -20.39
CA TRP A 794 6.46 35.12 -21.23
C TRP A 794 6.85 35.91 -22.50
N ARG A 795 7.58 37.01 -22.36
CA ARG A 795 8.06 37.80 -23.51
C ARG A 795 8.94 36.96 -24.45
N ARG A 796 9.69 36.01 -23.92
CA ARG A 796 10.48 35.09 -24.74
C ARG A 796 9.58 34.16 -25.55
N TRP A 797 8.51 33.62 -24.94
CA TRP A 797 7.52 32.79 -25.62
C TRP A 797 6.81 33.58 -26.72
N CYS A 798 6.31 34.79 -26.43
CA CYS A 798 5.66 35.66 -27.44
C CYS A 798 6.57 35.89 -28.66
N ARG A 799 7.87 36.14 -28.46
CA ARG A 799 8.80 36.30 -29.58
C ARG A 799 9.00 35.03 -30.41
N ALA A 800 8.86 33.87 -29.83
CA ALA A 800 8.94 32.59 -30.56
C ALA A 800 7.68 32.38 -31.41
N GLU A 801 6.49 32.63 -30.86
CA GLU A 801 5.21 32.50 -31.56
C GLU A 801 5.10 33.49 -32.75
N THR A 802 5.54 34.76 -32.58
CA THR A 802 5.53 35.72 -33.67
C THR A 802 6.48 35.36 -34.81
N ARG A 803 7.54 34.62 -34.57
CA ARG A 803 8.44 34.13 -35.63
C ARG A 803 7.85 32.97 -36.38
N THR A 804 7.21 32.02 -35.69
CA THR A 804 6.53 30.87 -36.33
C THR A 804 5.27 31.24 -37.09
N ALA A 805 4.62 32.36 -36.77
CA ALA A 805 3.49 32.89 -37.49
C ALA A 805 3.87 33.76 -38.74
N GLY A 806 5.15 34.15 -38.84
CA GLY A 806 5.68 34.93 -39.95
C GLY A 806 6.44 34.13 -41.01
N ASP A 807 6.79 32.88 -40.66
CA ASP A 807 7.29 31.87 -41.63
C ASP A 807 6.12 31.00 -42.13
#